data_ee8f4d2c6f5164e9faf7db56a5d88902
#
_entry.id   ee8f4d2c6f5164e9faf7db56a5d88902
#
_cell.length_a   1.000
_cell.length_b   1.000
_cell.length_c   1.000
_cell.angle_alpha   90.00
_cell.angle_beta   90.00
_cell.angle_gamma   90.00
#
_symmetry.space_group_name_H-M   'P 1'
#
loop_
_entity.id
_entity.type
_entity.pdbx_description
1 polymer ?
#
loop_
_entity_poly.entity_id
_entity_poly.type
_entity_poly.pdbx_seq_one_letter_code
_entity_poly.pdbx_strand_id
1 'polypeptide(L)'
;MNKKRFVAFTMTAMMGLSLFAGCSDNTKKENGNNSTTSTEQETTNNPSASTTDNAYGLRDNTKDGAILHCFAWSFKTITESMEDIAMAGFSTIQTSPVNACYDGGDAGMELFGAGKWYYHYQPTDWKIGNYQLGTKEEFKEMCETAHKYGIKVLVDVAPNHTTKVTEAISEDLINAVGGLDKLYHSKGMNAIGNYNDRTECTLQGVGGLYDVNTEDPNFQNYYIEYLNDVIACGADGFRYDTAKHIGLPDDPQDNPSLPNNFWERVTTEVTNADKLFMYGECLQDGGERLADYIDVIGATTASSYGQFMRGAISTSSMLADTVTNLRIGQAAPNVVTWIESHDNYTGDDKTYQALDNDKVVRAWSILAAREVGTPLFFARPYGATAENMWGTFNKIGMAGDNLYKDPIVVASNRFRNAMVGLKENVFNPEDTQNVLFIERGTKGLYIFNNSKSAYEMNLATNLENGTYVDRVGGNSYTVADGKITGSIAGKQIVILYNDGYVDLSAPATVKVQDGTQGNFIGDSTTVTLVADNATKATYSIDGGEEVEFKNGDTITIGENLDFSEMTTVTLRGENAAGNKTCISYIFKKQDPIKEGTKIYFVKPDGWADRVCAYVYDESSSSEVQVNASWPGVEMTIEADGTYCYTFTEEWINPLVIFTDGSNQSNGAMEPGAAVIADKIYEVE
;
A
#
# COMPACT_ATOMS: atom_id res chain seq x y z
N MET A 1 -36.23 12.92 21.54
CA MET A 1 -35.24 13.34 20.56
C MET A 1 -33.91 12.78 21.04
N ASN A 2 -33.49 11.67 20.48
CA ASN A 2 -32.31 10.94 20.93
C ASN A 2 -31.16 11.21 19.96
N LYS A 3 -30.14 11.93 20.43
CA LYS A 3 -28.87 12.07 19.73
C LYS A 3 -28.12 10.73 19.82
N LYS A 4 -28.00 10.02 18.71
CA LYS A 4 -27.08 8.89 18.59
C LYS A 4 -25.67 9.45 18.44
N ARG A 5 -24.85 9.25 19.46
CA ARG A 5 -23.40 9.47 19.39
C ARG A 5 -22.80 8.34 18.54
N PHE A 6 -22.18 8.71 17.45
CA PHE A 6 -21.22 7.84 16.76
C PHE A 6 -19.96 7.75 17.63
N VAL A 7 -19.65 6.57 18.10
CA VAL A 7 -18.36 6.27 18.75
C VAL A 7 -17.46 5.74 17.63
N ALA A 8 -16.49 6.54 17.21
CA ALA A 8 -15.35 6.03 16.48
C ALA A 8 -14.53 5.17 17.45
N PHE A 9 -14.40 3.90 17.16
CA PHE A 9 -13.53 3.00 17.93
C PHE A 9 -12.08 3.25 17.49
N THR A 10 -11.36 3.98 18.32
CA THR A 10 -9.90 4.06 18.26
C THR A 10 -9.37 2.83 18.99
N MET A 11 -8.65 1.96 18.28
CA MET A 11 -7.84 0.91 18.90
C MET A 11 -6.66 1.57 19.60
N THR A 12 -6.73 1.69 20.92
CA THR A 12 -5.59 2.16 21.72
C THR A 12 -4.74 0.95 22.09
N ALA A 13 -3.64 0.76 21.40
CA ALA A 13 -2.61 -0.20 21.82
C ALA A 13 -1.85 0.39 23.01
N MET A 14 -2.09 -0.12 24.22
CA MET A 14 -1.25 0.19 25.39
C MET A 14 0.10 -0.49 25.24
N MET A 15 1.15 0.27 24.97
CA MET A 15 2.54 -0.17 25.11
C MET A 15 2.92 -0.28 26.58
N GLY A 16 3.00 -1.50 27.09
CA GLY A 16 3.67 -1.81 28.35
C GLY A 16 5.18 -1.98 28.13
N LEU A 17 5.97 -0.99 28.55
CA LEU A 17 7.43 -1.13 28.68
C LEU A 17 7.74 -2.06 29.86
N SER A 18 8.18 -3.28 29.62
CA SER A 18 8.85 -4.10 30.64
C SER A 18 10.33 -4.20 30.35
N LEU A 19 11.10 -3.47 31.14
CA LEU A 19 12.55 -3.62 31.30
C LEU A 19 12.84 -4.94 32.05
N PHE A 20 13.53 -5.87 31.43
CA PHE A 20 14.21 -6.94 32.16
C PHE A 20 15.72 -6.85 31.98
N ALA A 21 16.36 -6.64 33.12
CA ALA A 21 17.80 -6.73 33.30
C ALA A 21 18.24 -8.19 33.30
N GLY A 22 19.39 -8.43 32.67
CA GLY A 22 19.99 -9.74 32.59
C GLY A 22 20.65 -10.25 33.86
N CYS A 23 20.92 -11.53 33.90
CA CYS A 23 22.05 -12.12 34.62
C CYS A 23 22.59 -13.32 33.87
N SER A 24 23.87 -13.30 33.69
CA SER A 24 24.73 -14.37 33.18
C SER A 24 24.80 -15.55 34.15
N ASP A 25 24.96 -16.76 33.67
CA ASP A 25 25.92 -17.67 34.28
C ASP A 25 26.50 -18.69 33.28
N ASN A 26 27.78 -18.83 33.40
CA ASN A 26 28.68 -19.74 32.69
C ASN A 26 28.59 -21.15 33.27
N THR A 27 28.59 -22.19 32.45
CA THR A 27 29.37 -23.40 32.75
C THR A 27 29.83 -24.12 31.49
N LYS A 28 31.11 -24.25 31.36
CA LYS A 28 31.85 -25.13 30.43
C LYS A 28 31.61 -26.59 30.74
N LYS A 29 31.54 -27.43 29.71
CA LYS A 29 32.21 -28.75 29.72
C LYS A 29 32.63 -29.16 28.30
N GLU A 30 33.93 -29.46 28.19
CA GLU A 30 34.59 -30.13 27.06
C GLU A 30 34.25 -31.64 27.06
N ASN A 31 34.20 -32.26 25.91
CA ASN A 31 35.11 -33.25 25.36
C ASN A 31 34.45 -34.14 24.29
N GLY A 32 35.21 -34.40 23.23
CA GLY A 32 35.31 -35.73 22.65
C GLY A 32 35.29 -35.82 21.14
N ASN A 33 36.47 -35.76 20.57
CA ASN A 33 36.86 -36.14 19.22
C ASN A 33 36.18 -37.42 18.72
N ASN A 34 35.67 -37.44 17.45
CA ASN A 34 36.11 -38.48 16.50
C ASN A 34 35.87 -38.06 15.05
N SER A 35 36.93 -38.05 14.29
CA SER A 35 36.98 -37.85 12.86
C SER A 35 36.50 -39.10 12.10
N THR A 36 35.63 -38.92 11.12
CA THR A 36 35.56 -39.80 9.94
C THR A 36 35.33 -38.96 8.70
N THR A 37 36.36 -38.89 7.91
CA THR A 37 36.38 -38.33 6.55
C THR A 37 35.48 -39.17 5.63
N SER A 38 34.43 -38.58 5.12
CA SER A 38 33.78 -39.03 3.91
C SER A 38 33.76 -37.89 2.92
N THR A 39 34.56 -38.07 1.86
CA THR A 39 34.61 -37.21 0.70
C THR A 39 33.30 -37.37 -0.08
N GLU A 40 32.37 -36.46 0.09
CA GLU A 40 31.26 -36.27 -0.86
C GLU A 40 31.71 -35.27 -1.91
N GLN A 41 31.74 -35.75 -3.15
CA GLN A 41 31.86 -34.94 -4.37
C GLN A 41 30.62 -33.99 -4.39
N GLU A 42 30.85 -32.72 -4.19
CA GLU A 42 29.88 -31.70 -4.57
C GLU A 42 29.68 -31.74 -6.09
N THR A 43 28.60 -32.36 -6.53
CA THR A 43 28.06 -32.06 -7.85
C THR A 43 27.50 -30.65 -7.80
N THR A 44 28.23 -29.72 -8.41
CA THR A 44 27.75 -28.38 -8.72
C THR A 44 26.58 -28.52 -9.70
N ASN A 45 25.39 -28.71 -9.17
CA ASN A 45 24.16 -28.39 -9.88
C ASN A 45 24.08 -26.88 -9.97
N ASN A 46 24.56 -26.30 -11.04
CA ASN A 46 24.16 -24.99 -11.49
C ASN A 46 22.62 -25.00 -11.57
N PRO A 47 21.89 -24.18 -10.82
CA PRO A 47 20.48 -24.05 -11.09
C PRO A 47 20.36 -23.51 -12.50
N SER A 48 19.78 -24.32 -13.37
CA SER A 48 19.35 -23.93 -14.71
C SER A 48 18.58 -22.62 -14.55
N ALA A 49 19.08 -21.55 -15.15
CA ALA A 49 18.33 -20.30 -15.26
C ALA A 49 16.98 -20.66 -15.88
N SER A 50 15.92 -20.46 -15.12
CA SER A 50 14.56 -20.58 -15.62
C SER A 50 14.44 -19.59 -16.78
N THR A 51 14.37 -20.09 -17.99
CA THR A 51 14.12 -19.28 -19.17
C THR A 51 12.65 -18.93 -19.19
N THR A 52 12.29 -17.85 -18.49
CA THR A 52 10.99 -17.22 -18.70
C THR A 52 11.12 -16.27 -19.86
N ASP A 53 10.44 -16.58 -20.95
CA ASP A 53 10.30 -15.74 -22.14
C ASP A 53 9.43 -14.50 -21.89
N ASN A 54 9.28 -14.03 -20.62
CA ASN A 54 8.54 -12.81 -20.38
C ASN A 54 9.42 -11.58 -20.68
N ALA A 55 8.91 -10.70 -21.51
CA ALA A 55 9.63 -9.52 -22.01
C ALA A 55 10.09 -8.57 -20.90
N TYR A 56 9.51 -8.67 -19.69
CA TYR A 56 9.75 -7.78 -18.54
C TYR A 56 10.69 -8.39 -17.49
N GLY A 57 11.14 -9.65 -17.67
CA GLY A 57 12.03 -10.33 -16.72
C GLY A 57 11.40 -10.63 -15.36
N LEU A 58 10.09 -10.74 -15.30
CA LEU A 58 9.32 -11.03 -14.09
C LEU A 58 9.49 -12.48 -13.63
N ARG A 59 9.15 -12.78 -12.39
CA ARG A 59 9.31 -14.11 -11.81
C ARG A 59 8.00 -14.89 -11.75
N ASP A 60 8.05 -16.16 -12.12
CA ASP A 60 6.88 -17.05 -12.12
C ASP A 60 6.43 -17.43 -10.70
N ASN A 61 7.32 -17.34 -9.73
CA ASN A 61 6.99 -17.62 -8.33
C ASN A 61 6.86 -16.32 -7.57
N THR A 62 5.69 -16.07 -6.98
CA THR A 62 5.39 -14.87 -6.17
C THR A 62 6.44 -14.59 -5.11
N LYS A 63 6.95 -15.62 -4.42
CA LYS A 63 7.93 -15.44 -3.35
C LYS A 63 9.28 -14.88 -3.85
N ASP A 64 9.62 -15.10 -5.12
CA ASP A 64 10.88 -14.67 -5.71
C ASP A 64 10.82 -13.24 -6.25
N GLY A 65 9.62 -12.74 -6.54
CA GLY A 65 9.36 -11.39 -7.03
C GLY A 65 8.94 -10.40 -5.95
N ALA A 66 8.31 -9.33 -6.39
CA ALA A 66 7.69 -8.31 -5.56
C ALA A 66 6.18 -8.23 -5.82
N ILE A 67 5.41 -7.95 -4.79
CA ILE A 67 3.95 -7.82 -4.85
C ILE A 67 3.60 -6.33 -4.86
N LEU A 68 2.74 -5.89 -5.79
CA LEU A 68 2.07 -4.59 -5.74
C LEU A 68 0.67 -4.78 -5.15
N HIS A 69 0.37 -4.17 -4.03
CA HIS A 69 -0.96 -4.13 -3.45
C HIS A 69 -1.77 -3.01 -4.11
N CYS A 70 -2.66 -3.40 -5.03
CA CYS A 70 -3.59 -2.52 -5.74
C CYS A 70 -4.80 -2.20 -4.85
N PHE A 71 -4.53 -1.50 -3.72
CA PHE A 71 -5.51 -1.22 -2.69
C PHE A 71 -6.69 -0.41 -3.22
N ALA A 72 -7.89 -0.98 -3.14
CA ALA A 72 -9.15 -0.40 -3.59
C ALA A 72 -9.20 -0.04 -5.09
N TRP A 73 -8.31 -0.58 -5.94
CA TRP A 73 -8.41 -0.41 -7.39
C TRP A 73 -9.47 -1.34 -7.95
N SER A 74 -10.25 -0.87 -8.92
CA SER A 74 -11.19 -1.72 -9.65
C SER A 74 -10.47 -2.73 -10.56
N PHE A 75 -11.12 -3.84 -10.89
CA PHE A 75 -10.55 -4.84 -11.79
C PHE A 75 -10.21 -4.22 -13.15
N LYS A 76 -11.07 -3.33 -13.66
CA LYS A 76 -10.82 -2.58 -14.89
C LYS A 76 -9.57 -1.71 -14.77
N THR A 77 -9.41 -0.95 -13.69
CA THR A 77 -8.25 -0.09 -13.44
C THR A 77 -6.95 -0.91 -13.38
N ILE A 78 -6.97 -2.07 -12.71
CA ILE A 78 -5.82 -2.96 -12.66
C ILE A 78 -5.49 -3.49 -14.07
N THR A 79 -6.51 -3.90 -14.84
CA THR A 79 -6.34 -4.36 -16.23
C THR A 79 -5.66 -3.31 -17.10
N GLU A 80 -6.11 -2.06 -17.02
CA GLU A 80 -5.56 -0.93 -17.78
C GLU A 80 -4.14 -0.55 -17.33
N SER A 81 -3.77 -0.82 -16.08
CA SER A 81 -2.45 -0.53 -15.50
C SER A 81 -1.43 -1.66 -15.67
N MET A 82 -1.80 -2.80 -16.26
CA MET A 82 -1.01 -4.04 -16.19
C MET A 82 0.36 -3.93 -16.85
N GLU A 83 0.47 -3.23 -17.99
CA GLU A 83 1.76 -3.00 -18.64
C GLU A 83 2.70 -2.15 -17.77
N ASP A 84 2.18 -1.10 -17.14
CA ASP A 84 2.96 -0.24 -16.25
C ASP A 84 3.48 -1.01 -15.03
N ILE A 85 2.65 -1.90 -14.47
CA ILE A 85 3.02 -2.77 -13.35
C ILE A 85 4.15 -3.73 -13.76
N ALA A 86 4.04 -4.34 -14.95
CA ALA A 86 5.08 -5.19 -15.51
C ALA A 86 6.39 -4.44 -15.76
N MET A 87 6.31 -3.23 -16.35
CA MET A 87 7.47 -2.35 -16.59
C MET A 87 8.15 -1.95 -15.27
N ALA A 88 7.36 -1.72 -14.22
CA ALA A 88 7.88 -1.42 -12.89
C ALA A 88 8.54 -2.64 -12.20
N GLY A 89 8.49 -3.83 -12.80
CA GLY A 89 9.17 -5.03 -12.33
C GLY A 89 8.44 -5.80 -11.22
N PHE A 90 7.15 -5.51 -10.98
CA PHE A 90 6.33 -6.30 -10.07
C PHE A 90 5.88 -7.60 -10.73
N SER A 91 6.20 -8.72 -10.11
CA SER A 91 5.84 -10.06 -10.61
C SER A 91 4.46 -10.52 -10.14
N THR A 92 3.86 -9.79 -9.21
CA THR A 92 2.59 -10.16 -8.60
C THR A 92 1.80 -8.91 -8.25
N ILE A 93 0.49 -8.95 -8.44
CA ILE A 93 -0.45 -7.98 -7.86
C ILE A 93 -1.23 -8.65 -6.72
N GLN A 94 -1.67 -7.83 -5.75
CA GLN A 94 -2.66 -8.22 -4.76
C GLN A 94 -3.87 -7.30 -4.88
N THR A 95 -5.06 -7.88 -5.00
CA THR A 95 -6.32 -7.14 -5.04
C THR A 95 -6.83 -6.86 -3.62
N SER A 96 -7.76 -5.92 -3.47
CA SER A 96 -8.68 -5.91 -2.32
C SER A 96 -9.66 -7.08 -2.40
N PRO A 97 -10.41 -7.40 -1.31
CA PRO A 97 -11.36 -8.52 -1.30
C PRO A 97 -12.38 -8.45 -2.43
N VAL A 98 -12.49 -9.53 -3.20
CA VAL A 98 -13.32 -9.59 -4.41
C VAL A 98 -14.74 -10.11 -4.15
N ASN A 99 -15.05 -10.49 -2.91
CA ASN A 99 -16.35 -11.01 -2.50
C ASN A 99 -17.45 -9.97 -2.54
N ALA A 100 -18.70 -10.41 -2.59
CA ALA A 100 -19.85 -9.55 -2.35
C ALA A 100 -19.73 -8.91 -0.95
N CYS A 101 -19.97 -7.61 -0.86
CA CYS A 101 -19.75 -6.86 0.35
C CYS A 101 -20.93 -5.92 0.70
N TYR A 102 -20.95 -5.49 1.94
CA TYR A 102 -21.94 -4.56 2.46
C TYR A 102 -21.86 -3.21 1.74
N ASP A 103 -23.01 -2.62 1.39
CA ASP A 103 -23.09 -1.33 0.69
C ASP A 103 -23.57 -0.16 1.57
N GLY A 104 -24.04 -0.47 2.78
CA GLY A 104 -24.53 0.53 3.72
C GLY A 104 -25.78 1.27 3.28
N GLY A 105 -26.32 0.95 2.10
CA GLY A 105 -27.47 1.63 1.49
C GLY A 105 -27.14 2.99 0.87
N ASP A 106 -25.89 3.45 0.94
CA ASP A 106 -25.42 4.73 0.40
C ASP A 106 -24.30 4.57 -0.65
N ALA A 107 -23.83 3.34 -0.86
CA ALA A 107 -22.87 2.94 -1.90
C ALA A 107 -21.70 3.94 -2.10
N GLY A 108 -21.15 4.49 -1.00
CA GLY A 108 -20.09 5.50 -1.05
C GLY A 108 -18.85 5.01 -1.78
N MET A 109 -18.49 5.71 -2.86
CA MET A 109 -17.33 5.41 -3.71
C MET A 109 -16.12 6.30 -3.39
N GLU A 110 -16.30 7.43 -2.73
CA GLU A 110 -15.20 8.29 -2.29
C GLU A 110 -14.38 7.57 -1.22
N LEU A 111 -13.06 7.61 -1.31
CA LEU A 111 -12.18 7.14 -0.24
C LEU A 111 -12.22 8.11 0.94
N PHE A 112 -12.20 9.41 0.66
CA PHE A 112 -12.19 10.46 1.67
C PHE A 112 -13.60 10.72 2.25
N GLY A 113 -13.69 11.00 3.54
CA GLY A 113 -14.93 11.38 4.22
C GLY A 113 -15.93 10.24 4.31
N ALA A 114 -16.89 10.22 3.42
CA ALA A 114 -17.93 9.18 3.36
C ALA A 114 -17.46 7.87 2.73
N GLY A 115 -16.22 7.79 2.28
CA GLY A 115 -15.66 6.61 1.64
C GLY A 115 -15.76 5.36 2.50
N LYS A 116 -16.09 4.26 1.85
CA LYS A 116 -16.41 2.99 2.49
C LYS A 116 -15.47 1.86 2.02
N TRP A 117 -14.18 2.16 1.83
CA TRP A 117 -13.19 1.17 1.42
C TRP A 117 -13.20 -0.10 2.30
N TYR A 118 -13.47 0.04 3.59
CA TYR A 118 -13.55 -1.06 4.55
C TYR A 118 -14.78 -1.96 4.36
N TYR A 119 -15.71 -1.62 3.46
CA TYR A 119 -16.80 -2.53 3.11
C TYR A 119 -16.33 -3.74 2.32
N HIS A 120 -15.20 -3.69 1.62
CA HIS A 120 -14.58 -4.88 1.01
C HIS A 120 -14.34 -5.99 2.06
N TYR A 121 -14.01 -5.60 3.30
CA TYR A 121 -13.78 -6.48 4.43
C TYR A 121 -15.05 -6.75 5.26
N GLN A 122 -16.21 -6.49 4.70
CA GLN A 122 -17.51 -6.80 5.30
C GLN A 122 -18.32 -7.71 4.35
N PRO A 123 -17.94 -8.99 4.21
CA PRO A 123 -18.63 -9.93 3.34
C PRO A 123 -20.12 -10.04 3.67
N THR A 124 -20.95 -10.09 2.62
CA THR A 124 -22.37 -10.46 2.67
C THR A 124 -22.62 -11.81 1.99
N ASP A 125 -21.67 -12.23 1.16
CA ASP A 125 -21.60 -13.53 0.51
C ASP A 125 -20.17 -13.78 0.01
N TRP A 126 -19.80 -15.03 -0.19
CA TRP A 126 -18.55 -15.40 -0.86
C TRP A 126 -18.86 -15.76 -2.32
N LYS A 127 -19.12 -14.75 -3.10
CA LYS A 127 -19.25 -14.75 -4.57
C LYS A 127 -18.43 -13.62 -5.16
N ILE A 128 -17.81 -13.86 -6.32
CA ILE A 128 -16.96 -12.87 -6.98
C ILE A 128 -17.77 -11.72 -7.52
N GLY A 129 -17.34 -10.51 -7.21
CA GLY A 129 -17.87 -9.25 -7.70
C GLY A 129 -18.57 -8.43 -6.62
N ASN A 130 -18.32 -7.13 -6.66
CA ASN A 130 -19.01 -6.16 -5.82
C ASN A 130 -19.09 -4.80 -6.53
N TYR A 131 -19.95 -3.92 -6.03
CA TYR A 131 -20.22 -2.62 -6.64
C TYR A 131 -19.02 -1.68 -6.65
N GLN A 132 -18.00 -1.92 -5.80
CA GLN A 132 -16.83 -1.05 -5.67
C GLN A 132 -15.71 -1.43 -6.63
N LEU A 133 -15.50 -2.73 -6.87
CA LEU A 133 -14.33 -3.22 -7.61
C LEU A 133 -14.67 -3.72 -9.01
N GLY A 134 -15.91 -4.19 -9.22
CA GLY A 134 -16.35 -4.67 -10.52
C GLY A 134 -16.99 -6.05 -10.50
N THR A 135 -17.27 -6.57 -11.69
CA THR A 135 -17.95 -7.85 -11.92
C THR A 135 -16.99 -9.03 -11.95
N LYS A 136 -17.52 -10.24 -11.91
CA LYS A 136 -16.75 -11.47 -12.08
C LYS A 136 -16.05 -11.55 -13.45
N GLU A 137 -16.74 -11.07 -14.50
CA GLU A 137 -16.21 -11.03 -15.86
C GLU A 137 -14.99 -10.09 -15.95
N GLU A 138 -15.06 -8.91 -15.34
CA GLU A 138 -13.95 -7.96 -15.26
C GLU A 138 -12.79 -8.52 -14.43
N PHE A 139 -13.09 -9.22 -13.33
CA PHE A 139 -12.06 -9.93 -12.54
C PHE A 139 -11.33 -10.99 -13.36
N LYS A 140 -12.08 -11.79 -14.14
CA LYS A 140 -11.49 -12.79 -15.03
C LYS A 140 -10.63 -12.16 -16.12
N GLU A 141 -11.09 -11.09 -16.76
CA GLU A 141 -10.31 -10.33 -17.76
C GLU A 141 -9.03 -9.76 -17.16
N MET A 142 -9.08 -9.25 -15.93
CA MET A 142 -7.91 -8.79 -15.20
C MET A 142 -6.87 -9.91 -15.00
N CYS A 143 -7.31 -11.09 -14.53
CA CYS A 143 -6.41 -12.24 -14.36
C CYS A 143 -5.79 -12.70 -15.70
N GLU A 144 -6.59 -12.81 -16.76
CA GLU A 144 -6.11 -13.17 -18.09
C GLU A 144 -5.09 -12.14 -18.62
N THR A 145 -5.31 -10.85 -18.34
CA THR A 145 -4.40 -9.78 -18.73
C THR A 145 -3.11 -9.85 -17.92
N ALA A 146 -3.19 -10.06 -16.60
CA ALA A 146 -2.01 -10.23 -15.75
C ALA A 146 -1.09 -11.35 -16.28
N HIS A 147 -1.68 -12.48 -16.62
CA HIS A 147 -0.92 -13.61 -17.16
C HIS A 147 -0.26 -13.33 -18.52
N LYS A 148 -0.86 -12.50 -19.39
CA LYS A 148 -0.23 -12.06 -20.66
C LYS A 148 1.05 -11.26 -20.41
N TYR A 149 1.12 -10.54 -19.30
CA TYR A 149 2.29 -9.76 -18.89
C TYR A 149 3.25 -10.56 -17.98
N GLY A 150 2.94 -11.81 -17.64
CA GLY A 150 3.74 -12.64 -16.73
C GLY A 150 3.56 -12.27 -15.25
N ILE A 151 2.47 -11.61 -14.91
CA ILE A 151 2.12 -11.17 -13.54
C ILE A 151 1.19 -12.20 -12.90
N LYS A 152 1.47 -12.55 -11.65
CA LYS A 152 0.63 -13.39 -10.79
C LYS A 152 -0.43 -12.56 -10.08
N VAL A 153 -1.57 -13.18 -9.77
CA VAL A 153 -2.68 -12.54 -9.07
C VAL A 153 -2.90 -13.18 -7.72
N LEU A 154 -2.66 -12.43 -6.66
CA LEU A 154 -3.11 -12.75 -5.30
C LEU A 154 -4.42 -12.05 -5.00
N VAL A 155 -5.34 -12.80 -4.42
CA VAL A 155 -6.63 -12.26 -4.01
C VAL A 155 -6.69 -12.17 -2.49
N ASP A 156 -7.03 -11.00 -1.99
CA ASP A 156 -7.36 -10.84 -0.58
C ASP A 156 -8.71 -11.48 -0.30
N VAL A 157 -8.80 -12.31 0.73
CA VAL A 157 -10.01 -13.07 1.10
C VAL A 157 -10.23 -13.01 2.60
N ALA A 158 -11.47 -12.73 3.02
CA ALA A 158 -11.86 -12.56 4.41
C ALA A 158 -12.80 -13.69 4.87
N PRO A 159 -12.26 -14.87 5.27
CA PRO A 159 -13.08 -16.00 5.73
C PRO A 159 -13.59 -15.88 7.16
N ASN A 160 -12.91 -15.11 8.00
CA ASN A 160 -13.12 -15.07 9.45
C ASN A 160 -14.46 -14.47 9.85
N HIS A 161 -14.96 -13.50 9.10
CA HIS A 161 -16.10 -12.70 9.53
C HIS A 161 -16.99 -12.24 8.37
N THR A 162 -18.18 -11.78 8.73
CA THR A 162 -19.10 -11.07 7.83
C THR A 162 -19.34 -9.65 8.31
N THR A 163 -20.14 -8.88 7.56
CA THR A 163 -20.74 -7.66 8.11
C THR A 163 -21.56 -7.98 9.37
N LYS A 164 -21.65 -7.01 10.27
CA LYS A 164 -22.55 -7.13 11.46
C LYS A 164 -24.04 -6.94 11.15
N VAL A 165 -24.38 -6.60 9.92
CA VAL A 165 -25.76 -6.38 9.47
C VAL A 165 -26.29 -7.68 8.89
N THR A 166 -26.88 -8.52 9.74
CA THR A 166 -27.33 -9.86 9.38
C THR A 166 -28.37 -9.89 8.28
N GLU A 167 -29.17 -8.82 8.13
CA GLU A 167 -30.16 -8.67 7.07
C GLU A 167 -29.54 -8.51 5.67
N ALA A 168 -28.23 -8.16 5.61
CA ALA A 168 -27.48 -8.04 4.37
C ALA A 168 -26.86 -9.38 3.92
N ILE A 169 -26.85 -10.41 4.77
CA ILE A 169 -26.30 -11.72 4.42
C ILE A 169 -27.19 -12.39 3.39
N SER A 170 -26.59 -12.93 2.34
CA SER A 170 -27.32 -13.55 1.25
C SER A 170 -28.13 -14.77 1.71
N GLU A 171 -29.30 -14.97 1.13
CA GLU A 171 -30.13 -16.16 1.39
C GLU A 171 -29.43 -17.45 0.95
N ASP A 172 -28.62 -17.39 -0.11
CA ASP A 172 -27.87 -18.54 -0.62
C ASP A 172 -26.85 -19.03 0.43
N LEU A 173 -26.10 -18.12 1.04
CA LEU A 173 -25.16 -18.44 2.12
C LEU A 173 -25.90 -19.02 3.33
N ILE A 174 -26.97 -18.37 3.78
CA ILE A 174 -27.78 -18.81 4.92
C ILE A 174 -28.32 -20.23 4.66
N ASN A 175 -28.82 -20.49 3.46
CA ASN A 175 -29.34 -21.82 3.09
C ASN A 175 -28.22 -22.85 3.02
N ALA A 176 -27.05 -22.51 2.48
CA ALA A 176 -25.92 -23.41 2.33
C ALA A 176 -25.40 -23.90 3.69
N VAL A 177 -25.31 -23.01 4.69
CA VAL A 177 -24.85 -23.38 6.05
C VAL A 177 -25.96 -23.97 6.93
N GLY A 178 -27.22 -23.93 6.46
CA GLY A 178 -28.38 -24.50 7.18
C GLY A 178 -29.02 -23.59 8.22
N GLY A 179 -28.82 -22.27 8.09
CA GLY A 179 -29.42 -21.24 8.93
C GLY A 179 -28.42 -20.22 9.45
N LEU A 180 -28.90 -19.01 9.71
CA LEU A 180 -28.07 -17.91 10.21
C LEU A 180 -27.42 -18.25 11.57
N ASP A 181 -28.09 -19.04 12.41
CA ASP A 181 -27.58 -19.51 13.70
C ASP A 181 -26.43 -20.54 13.57
N LYS A 182 -26.19 -21.08 12.38
CA LYS A 182 -25.09 -21.99 12.06
C LYS A 182 -23.88 -21.26 11.48
N LEU A 183 -24.13 -20.09 10.91
CA LEU A 183 -23.07 -19.30 10.26
C LEU A 183 -22.03 -18.78 11.26
N TYR A 184 -22.43 -18.51 12.49
CA TYR A 184 -21.56 -17.89 13.49
C TYR A 184 -21.24 -18.82 14.66
N HIS A 185 -20.06 -18.65 15.26
CA HIS A 185 -19.76 -19.24 16.56
C HIS A 185 -20.78 -18.79 17.62
N SER A 186 -20.97 -19.57 18.68
CA SER A 186 -21.94 -19.27 19.74
C SER A 186 -21.73 -17.91 20.41
N LYS A 187 -20.49 -17.38 20.37
CA LYS A 187 -20.11 -16.06 20.84
C LYS A 187 -19.62 -15.14 19.72
N GLY A 188 -19.76 -15.53 18.47
CA GLY A 188 -19.23 -14.83 17.31
C GLY A 188 -19.74 -13.39 17.13
N MET A 189 -20.88 -13.04 17.74
CA MET A 189 -21.40 -11.69 17.76
C MET A 189 -20.84 -10.80 18.90
N ASN A 190 -20.05 -11.38 19.82
CA ASN A 190 -19.38 -10.63 20.87
C ASN A 190 -18.03 -10.12 20.38
N ALA A 191 -17.64 -8.91 20.81
CA ALA A 191 -16.32 -8.39 20.48
C ALA A 191 -15.23 -9.07 21.31
N ILE A 192 -14.03 -9.26 20.73
CA ILE A 192 -12.84 -9.69 21.41
C ILE A 192 -12.44 -8.67 22.47
N GLY A 193 -12.28 -9.08 23.71
CA GLY A 193 -11.81 -8.26 24.82
C GLY A 193 -10.32 -8.45 25.12
N ASN A 194 -9.79 -9.65 24.84
CA ASN A 194 -8.40 -10.00 25.09
C ASN A 194 -7.82 -10.82 23.92
N TYR A 195 -7.05 -10.20 23.07
CA TYR A 195 -6.40 -10.84 21.92
C TYR A 195 -5.38 -11.93 22.29
N ASN A 196 -4.91 -11.99 23.53
CA ASN A 196 -4.03 -13.06 24.02
C ASN A 196 -4.79 -14.29 24.51
N ASP A 197 -6.10 -14.21 24.69
CA ASP A 197 -6.96 -15.36 24.98
C ASP A 197 -7.41 -16.00 23.67
N ARG A 198 -6.90 -17.19 23.39
CA ARG A 198 -7.21 -17.90 22.15
C ARG A 198 -8.71 -18.20 21.98
N THR A 199 -9.44 -18.41 23.08
CA THR A 199 -10.90 -18.59 23.01
C THR A 199 -11.60 -17.34 22.51
N GLU A 200 -11.20 -16.17 23.03
CA GLU A 200 -11.77 -14.92 22.53
C GLU A 200 -11.27 -14.61 21.11
N CYS A 201 -9.97 -14.82 20.89
CA CYS A 201 -9.32 -14.47 19.63
C CYS A 201 -9.88 -15.25 18.42
N THR A 202 -10.33 -16.50 18.62
CA THR A 202 -10.75 -17.39 17.52
C THR A 202 -12.25 -17.72 17.49
N LEU A 203 -13.02 -17.27 18.48
CA LEU A 203 -14.45 -17.59 18.60
C LEU A 203 -15.32 -16.34 18.83
N GLN A 204 -14.73 -15.13 18.72
CA GLN A 204 -15.45 -13.86 18.89
C GLN A 204 -15.09 -12.86 17.79
N GLY A 205 -15.98 -11.91 17.57
CA GLY A 205 -15.90 -10.94 16.48
C GLY A 205 -14.77 -9.92 16.58
N VAL A 206 -13.95 -9.85 15.57
CA VAL A 206 -12.87 -8.86 15.41
C VAL A 206 -13.41 -7.54 14.92
N GLY A 207 -12.98 -6.42 15.51
CA GLY A 207 -13.39 -5.09 15.07
C GLY A 207 -14.91 -4.83 15.10
N GLY A 208 -15.67 -5.65 15.85
CA GLY A 208 -17.13 -5.59 15.93
C GLY A 208 -17.86 -6.22 14.74
N LEU A 209 -17.14 -6.96 13.87
CA LEU A 209 -17.70 -7.80 12.82
C LEU A 209 -18.01 -9.16 13.37
N TYR A 210 -18.98 -9.87 12.77
CA TYR A 210 -19.45 -11.15 13.32
C TYR A 210 -18.62 -12.32 12.84
N ASP A 211 -18.10 -13.07 13.80
CA ASP A 211 -17.17 -14.18 13.64
C ASP A 211 -17.86 -15.44 13.12
N VAL A 212 -17.36 -15.97 12.02
CA VAL A 212 -17.94 -17.10 11.30
C VAL A 212 -17.50 -18.41 11.95
N ASN A 213 -18.40 -19.38 12.04
CA ASN A 213 -18.11 -20.74 12.46
C ASN A 213 -17.31 -21.48 11.38
N THR A 214 -16.00 -21.22 11.35
CA THR A 214 -15.08 -21.77 10.36
C THR A 214 -14.88 -23.28 10.48
N GLU A 215 -15.31 -23.91 11.57
CA GLU A 215 -15.29 -25.37 11.80
C GLU A 215 -16.52 -26.06 11.17
N ASP A 216 -17.58 -25.31 10.79
CA ASP A 216 -18.76 -25.92 10.17
C ASP A 216 -18.44 -26.45 8.77
N PRO A 217 -18.64 -27.77 8.50
CA PRO A 217 -18.27 -28.34 7.21
C PRO A 217 -19.11 -27.81 6.03
N ASN A 218 -20.33 -27.31 6.26
CA ASN A 218 -21.13 -26.71 5.20
C ASN A 218 -20.55 -25.35 4.82
N PHE A 219 -20.14 -24.54 5.82
CA PHE A 219 -19.41 -23.31 5.56
C PHE A 219 -18.10 -23.57 4.82
N GLN A 220 -17.29 -24.53 5.30
CA GLN A 220 -16.03 -24.88 4.64
C GLN A 220 -16.24 -25.29 3.19
N ASN A 221 -17.25 -26.12 2.89
CA ASN A 221 -17.56 -26.49 1.52
C ASN A 221 -17.94 -25.29 0.66
N TYR A 222 -18.80 -24.41 1.15
CA TYR A 222 -19.22 -23.19 0.45
C TYR A 222 -18.04 -22.27 0.17
N TYR A 223 -17.15 -22.14 1.18
CA TYR A 223 -15.97 -21.28 1.04
C TYR A 223 -14.94 -21.89 0.07
N ILE A 224 -14.72 -23.19 0.06
CA ILE A 224 -13.84 -23.88 -0.88
C ILE A 224 -14.39 -23.76 -2.32
N GLU A 225 -15.70 -23.80 -2.52
CA GLU A 225 -16.31 -23.55 -3.84
C GLU A 225 -16.02 -22.12 -4.31
N TYR A 226 -16.13 -21.13 -3.44
CA TYR A 226 -15.73 -19.75 -3.75
C TYR A 226 -14.26 -19.63 -4.12
N LEU A 227 -13.34 -20.21 -3.33
CA LEU A 227 -11.91 -20.18 -3.66
C LEU A 227 -11.62 -20.86 -5.00
N ASN A 228 -12.28 -21.98 -5.30
CA ASN A 228 -12.16 -22.66 -6.59
C ASN A 228 -12.69 -21.82 -7.76
N ASP A 229 -13.75 -21.04 -7.53
CA ASP A 229 -14.28 -20.12 -8.53
C ASP A 229 -13.29 -18.96 -8.82
N VAL A 230 -12.66 -18.44 -7.77
CA VAL A 230 -11.60 -17.42 -7.87
C VAL A 230 -10.38 -17.98 -8.62
N ILE A 231 -9.95 -19.22 -8.33
CA ILE A 231 -8.88 -19.91 -9.03
C ILE A 231 -9.25 -20.14 -10.51
N ALA A 232 -10.49 -20.54 -10.78
CA ALA A 232 -10.97 -20.76 -12.15
C ALA A 232 -11.00 -19.47 -12.99
N CYS A 233 -11.13 -18.31 -12.36
CA CYS A 233 -10.96 -17.02 -13.03
C CYS A 233 -9.49 -16.65 -13.29
N GLY A 234 -8.52 -17.32 -12.64
CA GLY A 234 -7.09 -17.12 -12.88
C GLY A 234 -6.29 -16.62 -11.67
N ALA A 235 -6.80 -16.69 -10.44
CA ALA A 235 -5.99 -16.36 -9.28
C ALA A 235 -4.86 -17.37 -9.06
N ASP A 236 -3.68 -16.88 -8.67
CA ASP A 236 -2.47 -17.66 -8.40
C ASP A 236 -2.21 -17.84 -6.90
N GLY A 237 -3.09 -17.32 -6.04
CA GLY A 237 -2.96 -17.47 -4.60
C GLY A 237 -3.83 -16.51 -3.81
N PHE A 238 -3.64 -16.55 -2.48
CA PHE A 238 -4.51 -15.83 -1.55
C PHE A 238 -3.72 -15.15 -0.43
N ARG A 239 -4.21 -13.98 -0.02
CA ARG A 239 -3.95 -13.39 1.29
C ARG A 239 -5.20 -13.64 2.14
N TYR A 240 -5.05 -14.39 3.23
CA TYR A 240 -6.14 -14.61 4.18
C TYR A 240 -6.15 -13.48 5.22
N ASP A 241 -7.18 -12.64 5.13
CA ASP A 241 -7.44 -11.57 6.08
C ASP A 241 -7.68 -12.12 7.48
N THR A 242 -7.20 -11.42 8.51
CA THR A 242 -7.41 -11.77 9.92
C THR A 242 -7.12 -13.24 10.27
N ALA A 243 -6.14 -13.86 9.61
CA ALA A 243 -5.87 -15.31 9.72
C ALA A 243 -5.65 -15.78 11.16
N LYS A 244 -5.04 -14.97 12.03
CA LYS A 244 -4.80 -15.33 13.44
C LYS A 244 -6.10 -15.54 14.25
N HIS A 245 -7.24 -15.10 13.72
CA HIS A 245 -8.56 -15.20 14.33
C HIS A 245 -9.31 -16.49 13.95
N ILE A 246 -8.74 -17.31 13.06
CA ILE A 246 -9.28 -18.63 12.72
C ILE A 246 -8.48 -19.69 13.48
N GLY A 247 -9.18 -20.63 14.10
CA GLY A 247 -8.61 -21.64 14.99
C GLY A 247 -7.54 -22.53 14.33
N LEU A 248 -6.44 -22.74 15.05
CA LEU A 248 -5.47 -23.80 14.78
C LEU A 248 -5.94 -25.13 15.35
N PRO A 249 -5.41 -26.29 14.90
CA PRO A 249 -5.89 -27.60 15.33
C PRO A 249 -5.95 -27.84 16.85
N ASP A 250 -5.11 -27.14 17.62
CA ASP A 250 -5.02 -27.21 19.07
C ASP A 250 -5.70 -26.06 19.83
N ASP A 251 -6.32 -25.12 19.10
CA ASP A 251 -7.07 -24.02 19.71
C ASP A 251 -8.41 -24.49 20.32
N PRO A 252 -8.97 -23.73 21.24
CA PRO A 252 -10.29 -24.00 21.80
C PRO A 252 -11.36 -24.13 20.71
N GLN A 253 -12.31 -25.05 20.93
CA GLN A 253 -13.42 -25.32 20.01
C GLN A 253 -14.72 -24.80 20.61
N ASP A 254 -15.57 -24.18 19.79
CA ASP A 254 -16.93 -23.81 20.16
C ASP A 254 -17.83 -25.08 20.29
N ASN A 255 -17.67 -25.99 19.33
CA ASN A 255 -18.31 -27.31 19.36
C ASN A 255 -17.26 -28.41 19.32
N PRO A 256 -17.09 -29.18 20.43
CA PRO A 256 -16.11 -30.29 20.51
C PRO A 256 -16.28 -31.40 19.46
N SER A 257 -17.41 -31.43 18.75
CA SER A 257 -17.64 -32.39 17.68
C SER A 257 -17.13 -31.93 16.31
N LEU A 258 -16.71 -30.67 16.19
CA LEU A 258 -16.18 -30.06 14.96
C LEU A 258 -14.68 -29.76 15.15
N PRO A 259 -13.78 -30.34 14.35
CA PRO A 259 -12.37 -30.09 14.47
C PRO A 259 -12.00 -28.73 13.88
N ASN A 260 -10.98 -28.07 14.45
CA ASN A 260 -10.36 -26.89 13.86
C ASN A 260 -9.50 -27.30 12.64
N ASN A 261 -10.12 -27.63 11.54
CA ASN A 261 -9.47 -28.13 10.32
C ASN A 261 -9.67 -27.20 9.10
N PHE A 262 -10.12 -25.98 9.32
CA PHE A 262 -10.33 -25.01 8.24
C PHE A 262 -9.07 -24.84 7.39
N TRP A 263 -7.92 -24.60 8.04
CA TRP A 263 -6.66 -24.39 7.34
C TRP A 263 -6.24 -25.60 6.50
N GLU A 264 -6.32 -26.82 7.05
CA GLU A 264 -6.02 -28.04 6.32
C GLU A 264 -6.85 -28.12 5.04
N ARG A 265 -8.16 -27.86 5.14
CA ARG A 265 -9.07 -27.95 4.01
C ARG A 265 -8.82 -26.91 2.93
N VAL A 266 -8.73 -25.62 3.30
CA VAL A 266 -8.56 -24.54 2.33
C VAL A 266 -7.18 -24.51 1.69
N THR A 267 -6.17 -25.15 2.31
CA THR A 267 -4.81 -25.20 1.76
C THR A 267 -4.52 -26.50 1.01
N THR A 268 -5.40 -27.51 1.07
CA THR A 268 -5.17 -28.80 0.39
C THR A 268 -6.28 -29.23 -0.55
N GLU A 269 -7.55 -28.84 -0.31
CA GLU A 269 -8.69 -29.30 -1.09
C GLU A 269 -9.04 -28.36 -2.28
N VAL A 270 -8.48 -27.15 -2.33
CA VAL A 270 -8.68 -26.24 -3.45
C VAL A 270 -7.93 -26.70 -4.70
N THR A 271 -8.40 -26.30 -5.86
CA THR A 271 -7.81 -26.67 -7.16
C THR A 271 -6.36 -26.18 -7.25
N ASN A 272 -5.42 -27.06 -7.64
CA ASN A 272 -3.99 -26.74 -7.77
C ASN A 272 -3.35 -26.17 -6.50
N ALA A 273 -3.77 -26.58 -5.32
CA ALA A 273 -3.29 -26.09 -4.02
C ALA A 273 -1.74 -26.01 -3.92
N ASP A 274 -1.05 -27.01 -4.49
CA ASP A 274 0.42 -27.11 -4.53
C ASP A 274 1.13 -26.02 -5.37
N LYS A 275 0.38 -25.28 -6.19
CA LYS A 275 0.90 -24.20 -7.04
C LYS A 275 0.57 -22.81 -6.56
N LEU A 276 -0.33 -22.69 -5.59
CA LEU A 276 -0.80 -21.41 -5.10
C LEU A 276 0.16 -20.82 -4.06
N PHE A 277 0.39 -19.52 -4.13
CA PHE A 277 1.04 -18.81 -3.05
C PHE A 277 -0.01 -18.36 -2.04
N MET A 278 0.09 -18.84 -0.81
CA MET A 278 -0.86 -18.52 0.25
C MET A 278 -0.14 -17.90 1.44
N TYR A 279 -0.71 -16.84 2.01
CA TYR A 279 -0.22 -16.29 3.26
C TYR A 279 -1.37 -15.74 4.11
N GLY A 280 -1.19 -15.80 5.42
CA GLY A 280 -2.13 -15.30 6.41
C GLY A 280 -1.70 -13.96 6.99
N GLU A 281 -2.65 -13.06 7.17
CA GLU A 281 -2.43 -11.89 8.00
C GLU A 281 -2.44 -12.29 9.46
N CYS A 282 -1.25 -12.24 10.08
CA CYS A 282 -1.06 -12.47 11.51
C CYS A 282 -0.33 -11.27 12.10
N LEU A 283 -1.08 -10.23 12.51
CA LEU A 283 -0.50 -9.05 13.12
C LEU A 283 0.11 -9.38 14.48
N GLN A 284 1.31 -8.84 14.73
CA GLN A 284 2.09 -9.12 15.93
C GLN A 284 1.73 -8.15 17.06
N ASP A 285 0.49 -8.20 17.51
CA ASP A 285 -0.12 -7.38 18.56
C ASP A 285 -0.70 -8.23 19.72
N GLY A 286 -0.42 -9.53 19.70
CA GLY A 286 -0.85 -10.53 20.69
C GLY A 286 -1.53 -11.73 20.05
N GLY A 287 -1.31 -12.91 20.61
CA GLY A 287 -1.92 -14.17 20.18
C GLY A 287 -1.54 -14.66 18.77
N GLU A 288 -0.50 -14.10 18.16
CA GLU A 288 -0.18 -14.24 16.73
C GLU A 288 0.28 -15.63 16.29
N ARG A 289 0.92 -16.44 17.13
CA ARG A 289 1.38 -17.83 16.86
C ARG A 289 1.97 -18.03 15.43
N LEU A 290 2.88 -17.11 14.98
CA LEU A 290 3.36 -17.04 13.60
C LEU A 290 3.88 -18.38 13.06
N ALA A 291 4.65 -19.13 13.86
CA ALA A 291 5.24 -20.40 13.42
C ALA A 291 4.14 -21.39 13.04
N ASP A 292 3.10 -21.52 13.89
CA ASP A 292 2.01 -22.46 13.68
C ASP A 292 1.16 -22.08 12.44
N TYR A 293 0.93 -20.78 12.23
CA TYR A 293 0.23 -20.31 11.00
C TYR A 293 1.08 -20.48 9.74
N ILE A 294 2.41 -20.31 9.82
CA ILE A 294 3.30 -20.62 8.70
C ILE A 294 3.22 -22.11 8.34
N ASP A 295 3.17 -22.98 9.35
CA ASP A 295 3.10 -24.43 9.15
C ASP A 295 1.78 -24.87 8.46
N VAL A 296 0.66 -24.19 8.75
CA VAL A 296 -0.65 -24.56 8.18
C VAL A 296 -1.01 -23.81 6.90
N ILE A 297 -0.51 -22.59 6.69
CA ILE A 297 -0.85 -21.75 5.52
C ILE A 297 0.28 -21.72 4.50
N GLY A 298 1.54 -21.78 4.96
CA GLY A 298 2.75 -21.68 4.14
C GLY A 298 3.53 -20.38 4.35
N ALA A 299 2.87 -19.24 4.59
CA ALA A 299 3.51 -17.98 4.91
C ALA A 299 2.59 -17.09 5.78
N THR A 300 3.17 -16.08 6.44
CA THR A 300 2.42 -15.06 7.21
C THR A 300 3.03 -13.67 6.99
N THR A 301 2.38 -12.67 7.55
CA THR A 301 2.90 -11.29 7.60
C THR A 301 4.00 -11.14 8.66
N ALA A 302 4.94 -10.20 8.44
CA ALA A 302 5.95 -9.79 9.42
C ALA A 302 5.76 -8.31 9.80
N SER A 303 4.65 -8.00 10.50
CA SER A 303 4.24 -6.62 10.79
C SER A 303 5.24 -5.86 11.68
N SER A 304 5.82 -6.50 12.70
CA SER A 304 6.85 -5.91 13.54
C SER A 304 8.11 -5.55 12.76
N TYR A 305 8.48 -6.34 11.74
CA TYR A 305 9.61 -6.01 10.88
C TYR A 305 9.40 -4.68 10.14
N GLY A 306 8.22 -4.48 9.55
CA GLY A 306 7.85 -3.22 8.91
C GLY A 306 7.96 -2.03 9.86
N GLN A 307 7.47 -2.16 11.09
CA GLN A 307 7.57 -1.13 12.13
C GLN A 307 9.03 -0.75 12.44
N PHE A 308 9.92 -1.75 12.61
CA PHE A 308 11.34 -1.49 12.86
C PHE A 308 12.04 -0.84 11.66
N MET A 309 11.68 -1.24 10.44
CA MET A 309 12.21 -0.62 9.22
C MET A 309 11.76 0.84 9.08
N ARG A 310 10.51 1.18 9.40
CA ARG A 310 10.00 2.56 9.45
C ARG A 310 10.78 3.42 10.47
N GLY A 311 11.06 2.84 11.63
CA GLY A 311 11.91 3.50 12.64
C GLY A 311 13.32 3.76 12.12
N ALA A 312 13.97 2.76 11.52
CA ALA A 312 15.35 2.85 11.03
C ALA A 312 15.50 3.88 9.90
N ILE A 313 14.62 3.88 8.90
CA ILE A 313 14.70 4.83 7.77
C ILE A 313 14.54 6.29 8.20
N SER A 314 13.86 6.53 9.30
CA SER A 314 13.62 7.86 9.87
C SER A 314 14.84 8.41 10.65
N THR A 315 15.87 7.59 10.84
CA THR A 315 17.15 7.99 11.48
C THR A 315 18.25 8.25 10.44
N SER A 316 19.49 8.43 10.88
CA SER A 316 20.67 8.44 9.98
C SER A 316 21.40 7.09 9.96
N SER A 317 21.04 6.15 10.81
CA SER A 317 21.65 4.81 10.88
C SER A 317 20.80 3.79 10.12
N MET A 318 21.48 2.81 9.51
CA MET A 318 20.83 1.65 8.90
C MET A 318 21.66 0.40 9.24
N LEU A 319 21.32 -0.21 10.38
CA LEU A 319 22.05 -1.37 10.90
C LEU A 319 21.67 -2.63 10.14
N ALA A 320 22.66 -3.42 9.75
CA ALA A 320 22.48 -4.73 9.13
C ALA A 320 21.62 -5.65 10.01
N ASP A 321 21.81 -5.64 11.32
CA ASP A 321 20.97 -6.38 12.28
C ASP A 321 19.49 -5.99 12.23
N THR A 322 19.18 -4.70 12.04
CA THR A 322 17.79 -4.26 11.90
C THR A 322 17.16 -4.82 10.61
N VAL A 323 17.96 -4.82 9.54
CA VAL A 323 17.53 -5.30 8.22
C VAL A 323 17.39 -6.83 8.19
N THR A 324 18.27 -7.57 8.85
CA THR A 324 18.25 -9.05 8.81
C THR A 324 17.29 -9.68 9.80
N ASN A 325 16.99 -9.04 10.91
CA ASN A 325 16.09 -9.56 11.93
C ASN A 325 14.62 -9.33 11.55
N LEU A 326 13.97 -10.36 11.05
CA LEU A 326 12.56 -10.32 10.64
C LEU A 326 11.55 -10.16 11.80
N ARG A 327 11.99 -10.22 13.05
CA ARG A 327 11.14 -10.09 14.26
C ARG A 327 10.05 -11.16 14.39
N ILE A 328 10.32 -12.35 13.90
CA ILE A 328 9.36 -13.48 13.87
C ILE A 328 9.75 -14.61 14.86
N GLY A 329 10.65 -14.33 15.80
CA GLY A 329 11.12 -15.32 16.77
C GLY A 329 11.82 -16.49 16.11
N GLN A 330 11.35 -17.70 16.37
CA GLN A 330 11.90 -18.95 15.82
C GLN A 330 11.12 -19.44 14.58
N ALA A 331 10.13 -18.67 14.09
CA ALA A 331 9.35 -19.06 12.93
C ALA A 331 10.23 -19.12 11.67
N ALA A 332 9.83 -19.95 10.71
CA ALA A 332 10.47 -20.00 9.40
C ALA A 332 10.39 -18.64 8.68
N PRO A 333 11.37 -18.26 7.85
CA PRO A 333 11.38 -16.96 7.20
C PRO A 333 10.42 -16.87 6.00
N ASN A 334 9.37 -17.66 5.99
CA ASN A 334 8.30 -17.62 4.99
C ASN A 334 7.33 -16.50 5.34
N VAL A 335 7.70 -15.27 5.03
CA VAL A 335 6.93 -14.08 5.42
C VAL A 335 6.79 -13.10 4.29
N VAL A 336 5.64 -12.41 4.27
CA VAL A 336 5.41 -11.21 3.48
C VAL A 336 5.82 -10.00 4.31
N THR A 337 6.67 -9.15 3.71
CA THR A 337 7.24 -7.97 4.37
C THR A 337 6.78 -6.70 3.67
N TRP A 338 6.55 -5.64 4.41
CA TRP A 338 6.17 -4.34 3.86
C TRP A 338 6.77 -3.18 4.67
N ILE A 339 6.81 -2.03 4.07
CA ILE A 339 7.05 -0.75 4.79
C ILE A 339 5.71 -0.20 5.26
N GLU A 340 4.69 -0.27 4.40
CA GLU A 340 3.32 0.13 4.71
C GLU A 340 2.35 -0.97 4.29
N SER A 341 1.28 -1.14 5.05
CA SER A 341 0.05 -1.80 4.65
C SER A 341 -1.10 -0.79 4.69
N HIS A 342 -2.27 -1.14 4.16
CA HIS A 342 -3.45 -0.29 4.28
C HIS A 342 -3.82 -0.02 5.75
N ASP A 343 -3.61 -0.97 6.67
CA ASP A 343 -3.88 -0.81 8.10
C ASP A 343 -2.93 0.16 8.78
N ASN A 344 -1.61 0.07 8.51
CA ASN A 344 -0.65 1.05 9.04
C ASN A 344 -0.90 2.44 8.47
N TYR A 345 -1.37 2.50 7.22
CA TYR A 345 -1.63 3.75 6.53
C TYR A 345 -2.87 4.46 7.09
N THR A 346 -3.96 3.72 7.29
CA THR A 346 -5.26 4.26 7.74
C THR A 346 -5.44 4.25 9.25
N GLY A 347 -4.69 3.41 9.97
CA GLY A 347 -4.81 3.21 11.42
C GLY A 347 -3.93 4.15 12.25
N ASP A 348 -3.67 3.75 13.49
CA ASP A 348 -2.97 4.55 14.50
C ASP A 348 -1.51 4.89 14.14
N ASP A 349 -0.84 4.06 13.32
CA ASP A 349 0.53 4.32 12.86
C ASP A 349 0.63 5.57 11.97
N LYS A 350 -0.45 5.96 11.30
CA LYS A 350 -0.55 7.12 10.42
C LYS A 350 0.67 7.27 9.53
N THR A 351 1.05 6.18 8.82
CA THR A 351 2.31 6.18 8.07
C THR A 351 2.35 7.24 6.98
N TYR A 352 1.20 7.71 6.49
CA TYR A 352 1.10 8.83 5.57
C TYR A 352 1.67 10.15 6.14
N GLN A 353 1.67 10.33 7.47
CA GLN A 353 2.29 11.47 8.16
C GLN A 353 3.75 11.19 8.54
N ALA A 354 4.03 9.96 8.99
CA ALA A 354 5.35 9.60 9.50
C ALA A 354 6.41 9.42 8.41
N LEU A 355 5.98 9.01 7.19
CA LEU A 355 6.86 8.71 6.07
C LEU A 355 6.49 9.55 4.85
N ASP A 356 7.39 10.43 4.43
CA ASP A 356 7.35 11.01 3.10
C ASP A 356 7.65 9.95 2.02
N ASN A 357 7.29 10.23 0.77
CA ASN A 357 7.48 9.32 -0.37
C ASN A 357 8.94 8.89 -0.53
N ASP A 358 9.89 9.77 -0.27
CA ASP A 358 11.31 9.50 -0.37
C ASP A 358 11.77 8.44 0.67
N LYS A 359 11.25 8.49 1.90
CA LYS A 359 11.51 7.44 2.91
C LYS A 359 10.87 6.11 2.52
N VAL A 360 9.64 6.12 1.98
CA VAL A 360 8.96 4.90 1.51
C VAL A 360 9.79 4.22 0.42
N VAL A 361 10.21 4.98 -0.59
CA VAL A 361 11.02 4.46 -1.71
C VAL A 361 12.35 3.89 -1.23
N ARG A 362 13.07 4.62 -0.35
CA ARG A 362 14.35 4.13 0.22
C ARG A 362 14.18 2.88 1.08
N ALA A 363 13.15 2.84 1.92
CA ALA A 363 12.88 1.66 2.74
C ALA A 363 12.44 0.46 1.88
N TRP A 364 11.62 0.70 0.86
CA TRP A 364 11.26 -0.31 -0.13
C TRP A 364 12.48 -0.92 -0.81
N SER A 365 13.42 -0.09 -1.25
CA SER A 365 14.60 -0.57 -1.97
C SER A 365 15.43 -1.58 -1.16
N ILE A 366 15.46 -1.43 0.17
CA ILE A 366 16.10 -2.39 1.06
C ILE A 366 15.33 -3.72 1.05
N LEU A 367 14.00 -3.70 1.20
CA LEU A 367 13.18 -4.92 1.19
C LEU A 367 13.32 -5.67 -0.12
N ALA A 368 13.27 -4.96 -1.23
CA ALA A 368 13.42 -5.54 -2.57
C ALA A 368 14.83 -6.12 -2.82
N ALA A 369 15.88 -5.53 -2.23
CA ALA A 369 17.25 -6.03 -2.37
C ALA A 369 17.52 -7.32 -1.60
N ARG A 370 16.70 -7.67 -0.58
CA ARG A 370 16.86 -8.85 0.27
C ARG A 370 16.56 -10.16 -0.49
N GLU A 371 17.21 -11.26 -0.09
CA GLU A 371 16.82 -12.62 -0.49
C GLU A 371 15.57 -13.07 0.29
N VAL A 372 15.57 -12.77 1.59
CA VAL A 372 14.61 -13.30 2.54
C VAL A 372 13.37 -12.40 2.64
N GLY A 373 12.22 -13.04 2.67
CA GLY A 373 10.91 -12.39 2.69
C GLY A 373 10.40 -12.03 1.29
N THR A 374 9.08 -12.03 1.13
CA THR A 374 8.40 -11.59 -0.10
C THR A 374 7.92 -10.16 0.11
N PRO A 375 8.51 -9.16 -0.56
CA PRO A 375 8.15 -7.77 -0.30
C PRO A 375 6.83 -7.39 -0.98
N LEU A 376 5.98 -6.68 -0.25
CA LEU A 376 4.73 -6.11 -0.70
C LEU A 376 4.83 -4.58 -0.67
N PHE A 377 4.58 -3.94 -1.81
CA PHE A 377 4.48 -2.50 -1.96
C PHE A 377 3.02 -2.06 -1.87
N PHE A 378 2.69 -1.22 -0.92
CA PHE A 378 1.38 -0.62 -0.79
C PHE A 378 1.27 0.59 -1.73
N ALA A 379 0.34 0.53 -2.70
CA ALA A 379 0.05 1.66 -3.56
C ALA A 379 -0.81 2.68 -2.80
N ARG A 380 -0.19 3.77 -2.34
CA ARG A 380 -0.89 4.86 -1.65
C ARG A 380 -2.01 5.42 -2.52
N PRO A 381 -3.10 5.92 -1.93
CA PRO A 381 -4.13 6.63 -2.68
C PRO A 381 -3.56 7.80 -3.49
N TYR A 382 -4.08 8.03 -4.70
CA TYR A 382 -3.64 9.11 -5.56
C TYR A 382 -3.82 10.47 -4.91
N GLY A 383 -2.78 11.31 -4.98
CA GLY A 383 -2.81 12.67 -4.41
C GLY A 383 -2.79 12.71 -2.88
N ALA A 384 -2.44 11.61 -2.22
CA ALA A 384 -2.28 11.57 -0.76
C ALA A 384 -1.13 12.48 -0.29
N THR A 385 -1.36 13.19 0.80
CA THR A 385 -0.37 14.04 1.49
C THR A 385 -0.34 13.71 2.98
N ALA A 386 0.60 14.31 3.73
CA ALA A 386 0.65 14.15 5.17
C ALA A 386 -0.59 14.69 5.91
N GLU A 387 -1.30 15.64 5.30
CA GLU A 387 -2.50 16.28 5.82
C GLU A 387 -3.79 15.60 5.35
N ASN A 388 -3.71 14.93 4.18
CA ASN A 388 -4.85 14.26 3.57
C ASN A 388 -4.45 12.88 3.02
N MET A 389 -4.66 11.84 3.81
CA MET A 389 -4.26 10.47 3.46
C MET A 389 -4.98 9.91 2.24
N TRP A 390 -6.12 10.46 1.84
CA TRP A 390 -6.93 9.94 0.74
C TRP A 390 -6.75 10.71 -0.57
N GLY A 391 -6.09 11.86 -0.53
CA GLY A 391 -6.12 12.79 -1.64
C GLY A 391 -7.48 13.51 -1.79
N THR A 392 -7.50 14.58 -2.56
CA THR A 392 -8.69 15.46 -2.59
C THR A 392 -9.81 14.90 -3.46
N PHE A 393 -9.50 14.09 -4.50
CA PHE A 393 -10.47 13.63 -5.50
C PHE A 393 -10.39 12.14 -5.77
N ASN A 394 -9.90 11.39 -4.82
CA ASN A 394 -9.75 9.96 -4.97
C ASN A 394 -11.08 9.24 -4.75
N LYS A 395 -11.32 8.20 -5.56
CA LYS A 395 -12.48 7.31 -5.45
C LYS A 395 -12.01 5.88 -5.35
N ILE A 396 -12.82 5.06 -4.71
CA ILE A 396 -12.67 3.60 -4.80
C ILE A 396 -12.75 3.19 -6.27
N GLY A 397 -11.87 2.31 -6.69
CA GLY A 397 -11.76 1.89 -8.08
C GLY A 397 -10.67 2.61 -8.88
N MET A 398 -10.20 3.78 -8.43
CA MET A 398 -9.11 4.50 -9.10
C MET A 398 -7.75 3.86 -8.77
N ALA A 399 -6.77 4.04 -9.68
CA ALA A 399 -5.39 3.69 -9.41
C ALA A 399 -4.82 4.55 -8.28
N GLY A 400 -3.89 3.98 -7.51
CA GLY A 400 -3.10 4.71 -6.54
C GLY A 400 -2.13 5.71 -7.20
N ASP A 401 -1.24 6.28 -6.38
CA ASP A 401 -0.20 7.18 -6.87
C ASP A 401 0.83 6.45 -7.76
N ASN A 402 1.69 7.24 -8.41
CA ASN A 402 2.72 6.71 -9.30
C ASN A 402 4.02 6.29 -8.57
N LEU A 403 4.03 6.23 -7.24
CA LEU A 403 5.24 5.94 -6.47
C LEU A 403 5.82 4.56 -6.78
N TYR A 404 4.98 3.59 -7.12
CA TYR A 404 5.42 2.25 -7.55
C TYR A 404 6.22 2.28 -8.87
N LYS A 405 6.15 3.38 -9.63
CA LYS A 405 6.93 3.63 -10.87
C LYS A 405 8.18 4.46 -10.62
N ASP A 406 8.48 4.85 -9.38
CA ASP A 406 9.70 5.60 -9.05
C ASP A 406 10.94 4.84 -9.56
N PRO A 407 11.92 5.52 -10.19
CA PRO A 407 13.12 4.87 -10.73
C PRO A 407 13.87 3.98 -9.74
N ILE A 408 13.88 4.35 -8.45
CA ILE A 408 14.50 3.52 -7.39
C ILE A 408 13.69 2.25 -7.15
N VAL A 409 12.36 2.36 -7.11
CA VAL A 409 11.46 1.20 -6.95
C VAL A 409 11.66 0.24 -8.12
N VAL A 410 11.64 0.75 -9.34
CA VAL A 410 11.83 -0.04 -10.57
C VAL A 410 13.19 -0.73 -10.57
N ALA A 411 14.28 0.01 -10.30
CA ALA A 411 15.63 -0.54 -10.24
C ALA A 411 15.76 -1.64 -9.17
N SER A 412 15.13 -1.43 -8.01
CA SER A 412 15.16 -2.39 -6.90
C SER A 412 14.38 -3.67 -7.22
N ASN A 413 13.21 -3.55 -7.85
CA ASN A 413 12.42 -4.70 -8.30
C ASN A 413 13.17 -5.52 -9.36
N ARG A 414 13.78 -4.86 -10.33
CA ARG A 414 14.60 -5.51 -11.36
C ARG A 414 15.82 -6.21 -10.76
N PHE A 415 16.49 -5.57 -9.78
CA PHE A 415 17.57 -6.20 -9.02
C PHE A 415 17.08 -7.47 -8.32
N ARG A 416 15.95 -7.41 -7.60
CA ARG A 416 15.36 -8.60 -6.97
C ARG A 416 15.13 -9.72 -7.98
N ASN A 417 14.49 -9.39 -9.10
CA ASN A 417 14.21 -10.37 -10.15
C ASN A 417 15.48 -10.98 -10.73
N ALA A 418 16.53 -10.19 -10.94
CA ALA A 418 17.80 -10.65 -11.46
C ALA A 418 18.60 -11.52 -10.48
N MET A 419 18.41 -11.33 -9.17
CA MET A 419 19.21 -11.96 -8.11
C MET A 419 18.56 -13.21 -7.49
N VAL A 420 17.49 -13.74 -8.07
CA VAL A 420 16.80 -14.94 -7.55
C VAL A 420 17.76 -16.12 -7.42
N GLY A 421 17.69 -16.83 -6.29
CA GLY A 421 18.54 -17.98 -5.95
C GLY A 421 19.94 -17.63 -5.46
N LEU A 422 20.36 -16.37 -5.52
CA LEU A 422 21.64 -15.93 -4.99
C LEU A 422 21.52 -15.56 -3.50
N LYS A 423 22.43 -16.10 -2.69
CA LYS A 423 22.48 -15.87 -1.25
C LYS A 423 22.85 -14.42 -0.92
N GLU A 424 22.17 -13.87 0.09
CA GLU A 424 22.49 -12.53 0.59
C GLU A 424 23.61 -12.54 1.64
N ASN A 425 24.40 -11.47 1.62
CA ASN A 425 25.31 -11.09 2.70
C ASN A 425 25.02 -9.62 3.03
N VAL A 426 24.51 -9.36 4.22
CA VAL A 426 24.09 -8.03 4.68
C VAL A 426 25.02 -7.55 5.75
N PHE A 427 25.68 -6.41 5.54
CA PHE A 427 26.64 -5.88 6.51
C PHE A 427 26.73 -4.35 6.46
N ASN A 428 27.29 -3.79 7.54
CA ASN A 428 27.78 -2.41 7.58
C ASN A 428 29.30 -2.42 7.50
N PRO A 429 29.94 -1.41 6.86
CA PRO A 429 31.39 -1.19 7.01
C PRO A 429 31.80 -1.03 8.48
N GLU A 430 33.03 -1.42 8.80
CA GLU A 430 33.51 -1.37 10.20
C GLU A 430 33.53 0.04 10.80
N ASP A 431 33.69 1.06 9.96
CA ASP A 431 33.80 2.47 10.34
C ASP A 431 32.48 3.25 10.39
N THR A 432 31.36 2.63 9.96
CA THR A 432 30.06 3.32 9.93
C THR A 432 28.87 2.38 10.04
N GLN A 433 27.86 2.82 10.79
CA GLN A 433 26.54 2.18 10.87
C GLN A 433 25.49 2.84 9.97
N ASN A 434 25.91 3.82 9.17
CA ASN A 434 25.02 4.62 8.34
C ASN A 434 24.93 4.11 6.90
N VAL A 435 25.86 3.24 6.50
CA VAL A 435 25.94 2.66 5.17
C VAL A 435 25.66 1.17 5.24
N LEU A 436 24.68 0.72 4.47
CA LEU A 436 24.27 -0.67 4.38
C LEU A 436 24.74 -1.26 3.05
N PHE A 437 25.28 -2.46 3.10
CA PHE A 437 25.60 -3.29 1.94
C PHE A 437 24.75 -4.55 1.96
N ILE A 438 24.18 -4.90 0.79
CA ILE A 438 23.52 -6.18 0.55
C ILE A 438 24.14 -6.79 -0.71
N GLU A 439 24.98 -7.77 -0.54
CA GLU A 439 25.52 -8.57 -1.64
C GLU A 439 24.57 -9.72 -1.98
N ARG A 440 24.44 -10.05 -3.26
CA ARG A 440 23.70 -11.20 -3.77
C ARG A 440 24.66 -12.13 -4.52
N GLY A 441 25.18 -13.12 -3.78
CA GLY A 441 26.28 -13.96 -4.25
C GLY A 441 27.48 -13.12 -4.69
N THR A 442 27.98 -13.40 -5.90
CA THR A 442 29.05 -12.60 -6.53
C THR A 442 28.57 -11.72 -7.67
N LYS A 443 27.24 -11.64 -7.89
CA LYS A 443 26.65 -11.05 -9.09
C LYS A 443 25.99 -9.71 -8.88
N GLY A 444 25.54 -9.43 -7.66
CA GLY A 444 24.78 -8.21 -7.36
C GLY A 444 25.23 -7.55 -6.07
N LEU A 445 25.14 -6.23 -6.05
CA LEU A 445 25.43 -5.42 -4.87
C LEU A 445 24.46 -4.24 -4.79
N TYR A 446 23.78 -4.14 -3.68
CA TYR A 446 22.98 -3.00 -3.27
C TYR A 446 23.72 -2.24 -2.16
N ILE A 447 23.79 -0.91 -2.25
CA ILE A 447 24.40 -0.05 -1.22
C ILE A 447 23.44 1.10 -0.93
N PHE A 448 23.28 1.40 0.35
CA PHE A 448 22.48 2.55 0.79
C PHE A 448 23.23 3.36 1.84
N ASN A 449 23.47 4.63 1.57
CA ASN A 449 24.01 5.57 2.53
C ASN A 449 22.88 6.37 3.19
N ASN A 450 22.46 5.99 4.40
CA ASN A 450 21.41 6.67 5.15
C ASN A 450 21.88 7.94 5.88
N SER A 451 23.17 8.31 5.83
CA SER A 451 23.66 9.57 6.38
C SER A 451 23.31 10.77 5.48
N LYS A 452 23.60 11.98 5.96
CA LYS A 452 23.50 13.21 5.15
C LYS A 452 24.80 13.54 4.40
N SER A 453 25.91 12.85 4.72
CA SER A 453 27.24 13.11 4.16
C SER A 453 27.64 12.01 3.19
N ALA A 454 28.49 12.34 2.23
CA ALA A 454 29.08 11.34 1.35
C ALA A 454 29.94 10.34 2.14
N TYR A 455 30.05 9.12 1.64
CA TYR A 455 30.89 8.06 2.15
C TYR A 455 31.85 7.58 1.06
N GLU A 456 33.14 7.62 1.36
CA GLU A 456 34.22 7.17 0.46
C GLU A 456 34.49 5.69 0.67
N MET A 457 34.24 4.89 -0.36
CA MET A 457 34.38 3.43 -0.33
C MET A 457 35.80 2.99 -0.76
N ASN A 458 36.39 2.11 0.01
CA ASN A 458 37.51 1.26 -0.36
C ASN A 458 37.38 -0.04 0.44
N LEU A 459 36.43 -0.86 0.07
CA LEU A 459 35.92 -1.97 0.88
C LEU A 459 36.02 -3.30 0.12
N ALA A 460 36.30 -4.37 0.87
CA ALA A 460 36.18 -5.71 0.33
C ALA A 460 34.72 -6.01 -0.07
N THR A 461 34.55 -6.70 -1.20
CA THR A 461 33.25 -7.14 -1.69
C THR A 461 33.35 -8.50 -2.36
N ASN A 462 32.28 -9.28 -2.30
CA ASN A 462 32.14 -10.52 -3.04
C ASN A 462 31.78 -10.30 -4.51
N LEU A 463 31.38 -9.07 -4.89
CA LEU A 463 31.05 -8.76 -6.28
C LEU A 463 32.24 -9.01 -7.20
N GLU A 464 32.04 -9.66 -8.32
CA GLU A 464 33.09 -9.99 -9.29
C GLU A 464 33.84 -8.73 -9.75
N ASN A 465 35.15 -8.90 -10.04
CA ASN A 465 35.94 -7.80 -10.60
C ASN A 465 35.34 -7.29 -11.91
N GLY A 466 35.25 -5.99 -12.06
CA GLY A 466 34.65 -5.37 -13.26
C GLY A 466 34.29 -3.91 -13.05
N THR A 467 33.78 -3.30 -14.10
CA THR A 467 33.17 -1.98 -14.05
C THR A 467 31.66 -2.12 -14.10
N TYR A 468 30.98 -1.50 -13.17
CA TYR A 468 29.53 -1.55 -13.01
C TYR A 468 28.95 -0.15 -13.11
N VAL A 469 27.80 -0.05 -13.78
CA VAL A 469 27.02 1.19 -13.81
C VAL A 469 25.88 1.06 -12.83
N ASP A 470 25.75 2.05 -11.95
CA ASP A 470 24.64 2.15 -11.01
C ASP A 470 23.32 2.28 -11.75
N ARG A 471 22.40 1.38 -11.46
CA ARG A 471 21.08 1.31 -12.09
C ARG A 471 20.11 2.41 -11.62
N VAL A 472 20.51 3.18 -10.59
CA VAL A 472 19.73 4.31 -10.07
C VAL A 472 20.28 5.63 -10.58
N GLY A 473 21.54 5.90 -10.30
CA GLY A 473 22.17 7.21 -10.59
C GLY A 473 23.05 7.26 -11.84
N GLY A 474 23.29 6.11 -12.50
CA GLY A 474 24.09 6.05 -13.72
C GLY A 474 25.62 6.22 -13.51
N ASN A 475 26.08 6.33 -12.27
CA ASN A 475 27.50 6.48 -11.97
C ASN A 475 28.24 5.14 -12.15
N SER A 476 29.53 5.21 -12.55
CA SER A 476 30.37 4.03 -12.70
C SER A 476 31.15 3.72 -11.43
N TYR A 477 31.18 2.45 -11.05
CA TYR A 477 31.94 1.92 -9.93
C TYR A 477 32.87 0.80 -10.41
N THR A 478 34.05 0.69 -9.83
CA THR A 478 35.03 -0.33 -10.20
C THR A 478 35.27 -1.27 -9.02
N VAL A 479 35.20 -2.58 -9.34
CA VAL A 479 35.65 -3.65 -8.45
C VAL A 479 36.95 -4.20 -9.00
N ALA A 480 38.01 -4.09 -8.23
CA ALA A 480 39.33 -4.61 -8.59
C ALA A 480 39.98 -5.27 -7.34
N ASP A 481 40.63 -6.40 -7.56
CA ASP A 481 41.25 -7.18 -6.50
C ASP A 481 40.33 -7.48 -5.30
N GLY A 482 39.04 -7.74 -5.59
CA GLY A 482 38.02 -8.01 -4.59
C GLY A 482 37.62 -6.79 -3.74
N LYS A 483 37.86 -5.59 -4.22
CA LYS A 483 37.48 -4.34 -3.52
C LYS A 483 36.71 -3.43 -4.44
N ILE A 484 35.66 -2.80 -3.88
CA ILE A 484 34.93 -1.71 -4.51
C ILE A 484 35.46 -0.37 -4.04
N THR A 485 35.65 0.54 -5.00
CA THR A 485 36.10 1.93 -4.73
C THR A 485 35.13 2.93 -5.36
N GLY A 486 35.01 4.10 -4.73
CA GLY A 486 34.18 5.22 -5.20
C GLY A 486 33.52 5.97 -4.05
N SER A 487 32.73 6.98 -4.39
CA SER A 487 31.99 7.80 -3.44
C SER A 487 30.49 7.59 -3.60
N ILE A 488 29.79 7.54 -2.49
CA ILE A 488 28.34 7.46 -2.44
C ILE A 488 27.77 8.63 -1.63
N ALA A 489 26.97 9.47 -2.26
CA ALA A 489 26.41 10.67 -1.62
C ALA A 489 25.48 10.32 -0.45
N GLY A 490 25.21 11.31 0.41
CA GLY A 490 24.24 11.15 1.49
C GLY A 490 22.84 10.87 0.93
N LYS A 491 22.11 9.95 1.55
CA LYS A 491 20.79 9.46 1.15
C LYS A 491 20.72 8.76 -0.22
N GLN A 492 21.86 8.47 -0.83
CA GLN A 492 21.96 7.78 -2.12
C GLN A 492 21.82 6.27 -1.97
N ILE A 493 21.16 5.66 -2.98
CA ILE A 493 21.11 4.23 -3.24
C ILE A 493 21.92 3.95 -4.49
N VAL A 494 22.71 2.86 -4.47
CA VAL A 494 23.50 2.36 -5.58
C VAL A 494 23.18 0.88 -5.79
N ILE A 495 22.84 0.50 -7.01
CA ILE A 495 22.49 -0.88 -7.41
C ILE A 495 23.40 -1.31 -8.56
N LEU A 496 24.24 -2.29 -8.30
CA LEU A 496 25.27 -2.76 -9.23
C LEU A 496 25.05 -4.24 -9.57
N TYR A 497 24.88 -4.55 -10.83
CA TYR A 497 24.89 -5.92 -11.36
C TYR A 497 25.04 -5.90 -12.86
N ASN A 498 25.52 -7.03 -13.43
CA ASN A 498 25.59 -7.27 -14.86
C ASN A 498 24.71 -8.47 -15.19
N ASP A 499 23.70 -8.25 -15.99
CA ASP A 499 22.77 -9.27 -16.51
C ASP A 499 22.93 -9.47 -18.03
N GLY A 500 23.99 -8.88 -18.62
CA GLY A 500 24.19 -8.84 -20.06
C GLY A 500 23.39 -7.74 -20.77
N TYR A 501 22.49 -7.08 -20.06
CA TYR A 501 21.74 -5.93 -20.54
C TYR A 501 22.31 -4.66 -19.93
N VAL A 502 23.05 -3.90 -20.72
CA VAL A 502 23.61 -2.61 -20.29
C VAL A 502 22.73 -1.50 -20.82
N ASP A 503 21.71 -1.16 -20.08
CA ASP A 503 20.96 0.06 -20.35
C ASP A 503 21.62 1.23 -19.59
N LEU A 504 22.39 2.02 -20.33
CA LEU A 504 23.11 3.19 -19.81
C LEU A 504 22.32 4.50 -20.03
N SER A 505 21.15 4.43 -20.64
CA SER A 505 20.36 5.63 -20.92
C SER A 505 19.53 6.04 -19.70
N ALA A 506 19.51 7.33 -19.43
CA ALA A 506 18.54 7.90 -18.53
C ALA A 506 17.12 7.56 -19.03
N PRO A 507 16.15 7.26 -18.15
CA PRO A 507 14.78 6.99 -18.58
C PRO A 507 14.21 8.20 -19.33
N ALA A 508 13.27 7.95 -20.24
CA ALA A 508 12.45 9.03 -20.79
C ALA A 508 11.68 9.69 -19.64
N THR A 509 11.59 11.01 -19.68
CA THR A 509 10.75 11.75 -18.74
C THR A 509 9.55 12.30 -19.49
N VAL A 510 8.35 11.94 -19.08
CA VAL A 510 7.11 12.58 -19.55
C VAL A 510 6.32 13.05 -18.33
N LYS A 511 5.82 14.28 -18.39
CA LYS A 511 5.03 14.86 -17.30
C LYS A 511 4.15 16.00 -17.82
N VAL A 512 3.18 16.42 -17.02
CA VAL A 512 2.59 17.75 -17.22
C VAL A 512 3.55 18.82 -16.68
N GLN A 513 3.48 20.03 -17.22
CA GLN A 513 4.33 21.12 -16.75
C GLN A 513 4.16 21.37 -15.26
N ASP A 514 5.27 21.59 -14.55
CA ASP A 514 5.27 21.86 -13.11
C ASP A 514 4.38 23.08 -12.79
N GLY A 515 3.60 22.99 -11.73
CA GLY A 515 2.62 24.01 -11.35
C GLY A 515 1.25 23.86 -12.02
N THR A 516 1.06 22.86 -12.91
CA THR A 516 -0.26 22.56 -13.46
C THR A 516 -1.20 22.13 -12.32
N GLN A 517 -2.36 22.82 -12.21
CA GLN A 517 -3.36 22.50 -11.20
C GLN A 517 -4.20 21.29 -11.62
N GLY A 518 -4.43 20.35 -10.71
CA GLY A 518 -5.32 19.20 -10.94
C GLY A 518 -6.80 19.56 -10.92
N ASN A 519 -7.13 20.78 -10.49
CA ASN A 519 -8.48 21.32 -10.48
C ASN A 519 -8.60 22.47 -11.47
N PHE A 520 -9.74 22.56 -12.13
CA PHE A 520 -10.00 23.69 -13.03
C PHE A 520 -11.47 24.09 -12.99
N ILE A 521 -11.72 25.35 -13.33
CA ILE A 521 -13.05 25.93 -13.50
C ILE A 521 -13.22 26.35 -14.96
N GLY A 522 -14.44 26.47 -15.40
CA GLY A 522 -14.79 26.77 -16.76
C GLY A 522 -15.05 25.53 -17.60
N ASP A 523 -15.30 25.72 -18.88
CA ASP A 523 -15.69 24.63 -19.77
C ASP A 523 -14.55 23.64 -20.02
N SER A 524 -13.31 24.11 -19.99
CA SER A 524 -12.11 23.31 -20.23
C SER A 524 -10.87 23.97 -19.61
N THR A 525 -9.77 23.23 -19.57
CA THR A 525 -8.44 23.75 -19.20
C THR A 525 -7.39 23.30 -20.20
N THR A 526 -6.30 24.05 -20.31
CA THR A 526 -5.16 23.73 -21.18
C THR A 526 -4.00 23.21 -20.34
N VAL A 527 -3.47 22.04 -20.70
CA VAL A 527 -2.36 21.37 -20.04
C VAL A 527 -1.17 21.34 -21.00
N THR A 528 -0.01 21.82 -20.55
CA THR A 528 1.25 21.72 -21.30
C THR A 528 1.95 20.42 -20.96
N LEU A 529 2.35 19.68 -21.97
CA LEU A 529 3.01 18.39 -21.88
C LEU A 529 4.53 18.55 -22.00
N VAL A 530 5.27 17.87 -21.17
CA VAL A 530 6.74 17.86 -21.16
C VAL A 530 7.22 16.47 -21.54
N ALA A 531 8.15 16.41 -22.49
CA ALA A 531 8.87 15.19 -22.84
C ALA A 531 10.37 15.50 -22.93
N ASP A 532 11.18 14.81 -22.13
CA ASP A 532 12.63 14.94 -22.12
C ASP A 532 13.26 13.55 -22.25
N ASN A 533 14.37 13.45 -22.98
CA ASN A 533 15.03 12.20 -23.31
C ASN A 533 14.09 11.13 -23.89
N ALA A 534 13.07 11.54 -24.63
CA ALA A 534 12.09 10.66 -25.27
C ALA A 534 12.23 10.73 -26.81
N THR A 535 12.36 9.59 -27.45
CA THR A 535 12.28 9.44 -28.90
C THR A 535 10.85 9.31 -29.39
N LYS A 536 9.98 8.83 -28.50
CA LYS A 536 8.53 8.77 -28.68
C LYS A 536 7.84 9.20 -27.39
N ALA A 537 6.85 10.06 -27.51
CA ALA A 537 5.99 10.44 -26.40
C ALA A 537 4.53 10.46 -26.88
N THR A 538 3.64 9.87 -26.09
CA THR A 538 2.20 9.79 -26.37
C THR A 538 1.40 10.19 -25.15
N TYR A 539 0.17 10.66 -25.36
CA TYR A 539 -0.81 10.84 -24.32
C TYR A 539 -2.13 10.15 -24.70
N SER A 540 -2.90 9.76 -23.70
CA SER A 540 -4.29 9.33 -23.85
C SER A 540 -5.14 10.00 -22.80
N ILE A 541 -6.41 10.22 -23.09
CA ILE A 541 -7.42 10.77 -22.17
C ILE A 541 -8.40 9.64 -21.87
N ASP A 542 -8.63 9.36 -20.58
CA ASP A 542 -9.55 8.33 -20.06
C ASP A 542 -9.39 6.95 -20.72
N GLY A 543 -8.12 6.56 -21.00
CA GLY A 543 -7.80 5.28 -21.65
C GLY A 543 -8.20 5.21 -23.13
N GLY A 544 -8.48 6.35 -23.76
CA GLY A 544 -8.76 6.47 -25.19
C GLY A 544 -7.53 6.26 -26.10
N GLU A 545 -7.64 6.65 -27.35
CA GLU A 545 -6.57 6.52 -28.36
C GLU A 545 -5.30 7.28 -27.93
N GLU A 546 -4.13 6.65 -28.12
CA GLU A 546 -2.84 7.29 -27.89
C GLU A 546 -2.50 8.27 -29.01
N VAL A 547 -2.18 9.51 -28.64
CA VAL A 547 -1.80 10.58 -29.55
C VAL A 547 -0.36 10.98 -29.28
N GLU A 548 0.47 11.07 -30.33
CA GLU A 548 1.85 11.52 -30.19
C GLU A 548 1.91 13.02 -29.85
N PHE A 549 2.86 13.39 -28.97
CA PHE A 549 3.14 14.78 -28.63
C PHE A 549 4.64 15.07 -28.56
N LYS A 550 4.99 16.34 -28.60
CA LYS A 550 6.36 16.86 -28.47
C LYS A 550 6.45 17.73 -27.22
N ASN A 551 7.67 17.86 -26.71
CA ASN A 551 7.93 18.73 -25.57
C ASN A 551 7.38 20.15 -25.80
N GLY A 552 6.53 20.62 -24.91
CA GLY A 552 5.88 21.92 -24.96
C GLY A 552 4.54 21.95 -25.70
N ASP A 553 4.08 20.82 -26.27
CA ASP A 553 2.74 20.74 -26.84
C ASP A 553 1.67 20.93 -25.76
N THR A 554 0.53 21.46 -26.16
CA THR A 554 -0.60 21.68 -25.25
C THR A 554 -1.82 20.86 -25.67
N ILE A 555 -2.54 20.39 -24.70
CA ILE A 555 -3.84 19.72 -24.90
C ILE A 555 -4.93 20.46 -24.14
N THR A 556 -6.14 20.42 -24.66
CA THR A 556 -7.33 20.93 -23.97
C THR A 556 -8.13 19.75 -23.43
N ILE A 557 -8.49 19.82 -22.16
CA ILE A 557 -9.24 18.77 -21.47
C ILE A 557 -10.48 19.35 -20.77
N GLY A 558 -11.47 18.53 -20.52
CA GLY A 558 -12.65 18.88 -19.72
C GLY A 558 -13.83 19.47 -20.49
N GLU A 559 -13.75 19.63 -21.83
CA GLU A 559 -14.84 20.23 -22.63
C GLU A 559 -16.20 19.52 -22.49
N ASN A 560 -16.18 18.22 -22.16
CA ASN A 560 -17.40 17.40 -22.02
C ASN A 560 -17.68 16.91 -20.59
N LEU A 561 -16.94 17.46 -19.62
CA LEU A 561 -17.16 17.08 -18.21
C LEU A 561 -18.26 17.94 -17.59
N ASP A 562 -19.11 17.30 -16.80
CA ASP A 562 -19.97 18.00 -15.85
C ASP A 562 -19.17 18.43 -14.61
N PHE A 563 -19.73 19.33 -13.80
CA PHE A 563 -19.12 19.72 -12.54
C PHE A 563 -18.92 18.51 -11.63
N SER A 564 -17.80 18.50 -10.92
CA SER A 564 -17.35 17.40 -10.08
C SER A 564 -16.89 16.13 -10.81
N GLU A 565 -16.99 16.07 -12.13
CA GLU A 565 -16.40 14.99 -12.91
C GLU A 565 -14.90 15.14 -13.08
N MET A 566 -14.25 14.03 -13.35
CA MET A 566 -12.80 13.91 -13.49
C MET A 566 -12.45 13.30 -14.84
N THR A 567 -11.28 13.68 -15.36
CA THR A 567 -10.64 13.07 -16.52
C THR A 567 -9.21 12.69 -16.17
N THR A 568 -8.71 11.61 -16.74
CA THR A 568 -7.35 11.12 -16.55
C THR A 568 -6.54 11.34 -17.82
N VAL A 569 -5.40 12.02 -17.70
CA VAL A 569 -4.41 12.15 -18.78
C VAL A 569 -3.26 11.22 -18.47
N THR A 570 -3.04 10.21 -19.30
CA THR A 570 -1.92 9.28 -19.18
C THR A 570 -0.88 9.60 -20.23
N LEU A 571 0.36 9.83 -19.78
CA LEU A 571 1.51 10.12 -20.63
C LEU A 571 2.45 8.91 -20.67
N ARG A 572 2.95 8.57 -21.87
CA ARG A 572 3.91 7.50 -22.07
C ARG A 572 5.11 8.03 -22.84
N GLY A 573 6.30 7.60 -22.45
CA GLY A 573 7.55 7.97 -23.11
C GLY A 573 8.41 6.75 -23.41
N GLU A 574 9.14 6.77 -24.52
CA GLU A 574 10.15 5.78 -24.85
C GLU A 574 11.43 6.49 -25.30
N ASN A 575 12.57 6.10 -24.73
CA ASN A 575 13.87 6.67 -25.13
C ASN A 575 14.53 5.89 -26.27
N ALA A 576 15.71 6.33 -26.71
CA ALA A 576 16.43 5.70 -27.80
C ALA A 576 16.87 4.25 -27.52
N ALA A 577 16.94 3.85 -26.26
CA ALA A 577 17.27 2.47 -25.85
C ALA A 577 16.03 1.57 -25.73
N GLY A 578 14.83 2.09 -25.95
CA GLY A 578 13.57 1.37 -25.81
C GLY A 578 13.04 1.33 -24.37
N ASN A 579 13.65 2.08 -23.45
CA ASN A 579 13.12 2.20 -22.07
C ASN A 579 11.88 3.05 -22.06
N LYS A 580 10.84 2.51 -21.43
CA LYS A 580 9.53 3.13 -21.37
C LYS A 580 9.27 3.74 -19.99
N THR A 581 8.47 4.77 -19.97
CA THR A 581 7.93 5.40 -18.75
C THR A 581 6.48 5.74 -18.97
N CYS A 582 5.69 5.68 -17.90
CA CYS A 582 4.27 6.02 -17.92
C CYS A 582 3.91 6.79 -16.65
N ILE A 583 3.08 7.82 -16.79
CA ILE A 583 2.56 8.60 -15.67
C ILE A 583 1.14 9.05 -15.97
N SER A 584 0.27 9.04 -14.97
CA SER A 584 -1.12 9.50 -15.10
C SER A 584 -1.37 10.69 -14.19
N TYR A 585 -2.19 11.61 -14.67
CA TYR A 585 -2.64 12.81 -13.96
C TYR A 585 -4.16 12.87 -14.00
N ILE A 586 -4.77 13.20 -12.87
CA ILE A 586 -6.21 13.36 -12.75
C ILE A 586 -6.53 14.85 -12.68
N PHE A 587 -7.52 15.26 -13.49
CA PHE A 587 -8.04 16.61 -13.51
C PHE A 587 -9.51 16.60 -13.17
N LYS A 588 -9.93 17.50 -12.29
CA LYS A 588 -11.32 17.62 -11.85
C LYS A 588 -11.89 18.96 -12.23
N LYS A 589 -13.08 18.93 -12.87
CA LYS A 589 -13.85 20.14 -13.13
C LYS A 589 -14.61 20.53 -11.87
N GLN A 590 -14.26 21.68 -11.30
CA GLN A 590 -14.86 22.19 -10.06
C GLN A 590 -16.05 23.10 -10.34
N ASP A 591 -17.02 23.02 -9.42
CA ASP A 591 -18.09 24.00 -9.36
C ASP A 591 -17.59 25.25 -8.60
N PRO A 592 -17.56 26.44 -9.21
CA PRO A 592 -17.10 27.63 -8.52
C PRO A 592 -18.05 27.98 -7.37
N ILE A 593 -17.48 28.52 -6.30
CA ILE A 593 -18.27 29.18 -5.25
C ILE A 593 -18.80 30.49 -5.84
N LYS A 594 -20.10 30.54 -6.10
CA LYS A 594 -20.76 31.68 -6.77
C LYS A 594 -21.04 32.82 -5.83
N GLU A 595 -21.17 34.03 -6.35
CA GLU A 595 -21.76 35.16 -5.64
C GLU A 595 -23.13 34.76 -5.05
N GLY A 596 -23.37 35.09 -3.79
CA GLY A 596 -24.58 34.75 -3.03
C GLY A 596 -24.48 33.41 -2.29
N THR A 597 -23.47 32.60 -2.53
CA THR A 597 -23.21 31.38 -1.72
C THR A 597 -23.01 31.75 -0.27
N LYS A 598 -23.54 30.94 0.63
CA LYS A 598 -23.43 31.13 2.08
C LYS A 598 -22.62 30.00 2.70
N ILE A 599 -21.90 30.35 3.77
CA ILE A 599 -21.29 29.40 4.71
C ILE A 599 -21.62 29.85 6.13
N TYR A 600 -21.64 28.88 7.05
CA TYR A 600 -22.07 29.10 8.40
C TYR A 600 -21.02 28.66 9.42
N PHE A 601 -20.97 29.33 10.57
CA PHE A 601 -20.01 28.99 11.62
C PHE A 601 -20.70 29.00 12.99
N VAL A 602 -20.49 27.95 13.77
CA VAL A 602 -20.89 27.85 15.16
C VAL A 602 -19.75 28.35 16.04
N LYS A 603 -19.94 29.50 16.63
CA LYS A 603 -18.93 30.15 17.48
C LYS A 603 -18.72 29.35 18.77
N PRO A 604 -17.47 28.97 19.13
CA PRO A 604 -17.19 28.33 20.41
C PRO A 604 -17.49 29.20 21.60
N ASP A 605 -17.80 28.57 22.73
CA ASP A 605 -17.90 29.26 23.99
C ASP A 605 -16.59 30.00 24.35
N GLY A 606 -16.69 31.24 24.76
CA GLY A 606 -15.53 32.06 25.14
C GLY A 606 -14.93 32.93 24.03
N TRP A 607 -15.38 32.78 22.78
CA TRP A 607 -15.04 33.73 21.72
C TRP A 607 -15.85 35.02 21.86
N ALA A 608 -15.27 36.13 21.38
CA ALA A 608 -16.00 37.40 21.29
C ALA A 608 -17.20 37.31 20.35
N ASP A 609 -18.22 38.20 20.54
CA ASP A 609 -19.40 38.16 19.68
C ASP A 609 -19.15 38.66 18.24
N ARG A 610 -18.04 39.33 18.00
CA ARG A 610 -17.63 39.73 16.69
C ARG A 610 -16.82 38.59 16.04
N VAL A 611 -17.39 37.91 15.06
CA VAL A 611 -16.71 36.87 14.29
C VAL A 611 -16.54 37.32 12.85
N CYS A 612 -15.35 37.09 12.27
CA CYS A 612 -15.03 37.38 10.89
C CYS A 612 -14.70 36.09 10.14
N ALA A 613 -15.02 36.08 8.86
CA ALA A 613 -14.55 35.08 7.89
C ALA A 613 -13.41 35.70 7.07
N TYR A 614 -12.20 35.16 7.23
CA TYR A 614 -11.09 35.45 6.34
C TYR A 614 -11.05 34.38 5.25
N VAL A 615 -11.44 34.78 4.02
CA VAL A 615 -11.49 33.89 2.86
C VAL A 615 -10.32 34.25 1.96
N TYR A 616 -9.61 33.22 1.51
CA TYR A 616 -8.45 33.38 0.63
C TYR A 616 -8.33 32.20 -0.34
N ASP A 617 -7.72 32.44 -1.50
CA ASP A 617 -7.45 31.44 -2.52
C ASP A 617 -6.01 31.56 -3.01
N GLU A 618 -5.21 30.52 -2.77
CA GLU A 618 -3.80 30.40 -3.14
C GLU A 618 -3.61 29.61 -4.46
N SER A 619 -4.69 29.18 -5.11
CA SER A 619 -4.62 28.36 -6.31
C SER A 619 -4.16 29.13 -7.55
N SER A 620 -4.16 30.47 -7.50
CA SER A 620 -3.62 31.33 -8.57
C SER A 620 -2.13 31.56 -8.41
N SER A 621 -1.36 31.34 -9.47
CA SER A 621 0.11 31.49 -9.48
C SER A 621 0.61 32.94 -9.39
N SER A 622 -0.27 33.95 -9.43
CA SER A 622 0.13 35.36 -9.55
C SER A 622 -0.12 36.20 -8.30
N GLU A 623 -1.20 36.02 -7.61
CA GLU A 623 -1.54 36.71 -6.36
C GLU A 623 -2.54 35.88 -5.56
N VAL A 624 -2.40 35.87 -4.21
CA VAL A 624 -3.40 35.31 -3.31
C VAL A 624 -4.64 36.20 -3.33
N GLN A 625 -5.77 35.67 -3.77
CA GLN A 625 -7.05 36.37 -3.66
C GLN A 625 -7.48 36.35 -2.21
N VAL A 626 -7.93 37.48 -1.65
CA VAL A 626 -8.47 37.60 -0.29
C VAL A 626 -9.76 38.40 -0.29
N ASN A 627 -10.75 38.00 0.52
CA ASN A 627 -12.01 38.75 0.63
C ASN A 627 -11.83 40.12 1.32
N ALA A 628 -10.87 40.24 2.21
CA ALA A 628 -10.46 41.47 2.89
C ALA A 628 -9.11 41.27 3.59
N SER A 629 -8.47 42.34 4.03
CA SER A 629 -7.32 42.23 4.95
C SER A 629 -7.73 41.52 6.24
N TRP A 630 -6.79 40.78 6.85
CA TRP A 630 -7.01 40.16 8.15
C TRP A 630 -7.63 41.10 9.19
N PRO A 631 -8.65 40.72 9.93
CA PRO A 631 -9.21 39.38 10.15
C PRO A 631 -10.32 38.95 9.16
N GLY A 632 -10.47 39.58 8.03
CA GLY A 632 -11.50 39.26 7.04
C GLY A 632 -12.79 40.10 7.23
N VAL A 633 -13.89 39.62 6.67
CA VAL A 633 -15.20 40.26 6.68
C VAL A 633 -16.01 39.77 7.87
N GLU A 634 -16.62 40.73 8.58
CA GLU A 634 -17.50 40.44 9.73
C GLU A 634 -18.74 39.66 9.27
N MET A 635 -19.04 38.59 9.98
CA MET A 635 -20.17 37.70 9.68
C MET A 635 -21.47 38.25 10.30
N THR A 636 -22.59 37.93 9.66
CA THR A 636 -23.93 38.23 10.18
C THR A 636 -24.40 37.08 11.08
N ILE A 637 -25.22 37.44 12.09
CA ILE A 637 -25.78 36.42 13.00
C ILE A 637 -27.19 36.09 12.52
N GLU A 638 -27.44 34.80 12.26
CA GLU A 638 -28.76 34.28 11.92
C GLU A 638 -29.64 34.12 13.18
N ALA A 639 -30.96 33.92 12.99
CA ALA A 639 -31.93 33.84 14.07
C ALA A 639 -31.69 32.70 15.08
N ASP A 640 -30.98 31.68 14.70
CA ASP A 640 -30.58 30.52 15.52
C ASP A 640 -29.27 30.71 16.29
N GLY A 641 -28.61 31.87 16.08
CA GLY A 641 -27.33 32.19 16.69
C GLY A 641 -26.10 31.75 15.89
N THR A 642 -26.28 31.14 14.71
CA THR A 642 -25.20 30.77 13.82
C THR A 642 -24.66 32.00 13.10
N TYR A 643 -23.36 32.07 12.88
CA TYR A 643 -22.73 33.14 12.10
C TYR A 643 -22.75 32.75 10.61
N CYS A 644 -23.07 33.70 9.74
CA CYS A 644 -23.21 33.53 8.29
C CYS A 644 -22.29 34.48 7.53
N TYR A 645 -21.53 33.96 6.57
CA TYR A 645 -20.82 34.75 5.59
C TYR A 645 -21.43 34.46 4.20
N THR A 646 -21.69 35.53 3.43
CA THR A 646 -22.18 35.43 2.05
C THR A 646 -21.12 35.93 1.12
N PHE A 647 -20.78 35.10 0.12
CA PHE A 647 -19.81 35.45 -0.92
C PHE A 647 -20.34 36.56 -1.81
N THR A 648 -19.52 37.57 -2.06
CA THR A 648 -19.86 38.76 -2.88
C THR A 648 -19.31 38.70 -4.29
N GLU A 649 -18.51 37.66 -4.61
CA GLU A 649 -17.92 37.39 -5.91
C GLU A 649 -17.69 35.89 -6.06
N GLU A 650 -17.31 35.46 -7.27
CA GLU A 650 -16.99 34.07 -7.58
C GLU A 650 -15.56 33.72 -7.13
N TRP A 651 -15.41 32.50 -6.56
CA TRP A 651 -14.14 31.98 -6.06
C TRP A 651 -13.87 30.58 -6.62
N ILE A 652 -12.60 30.27 -6.83
CA ILE A 652 -12.16 28.98 -7.44
C ILE A 652 -11.96 27.90 -6.38
N ASN A 653 -10.98 28.09 -5.49
CA ASN A 653 -10.65 27.16 -4.41
C ASN A 653 -10.51 27.90 -3.08
N PRO A 654 -11.56 28.57 -2.60
CA PRO A 654 -11.42 29.36 -1.40
C PRO A 654 -11.22 28.48 -0.16
N LEU A 655 -10.32 28.92 0.69
CA LEU A 655 -10.15 28.48 2.05
C LEU A 655 -10.74 29.55 2.99
N VAL A 656 -11.24 29.14 4.15
CA VAL A 656 -11.79 30.04 5.14
C VAL A 656 -11.19 29.81 6.52
N ILE A 657 -10.84 30.90 7.19
CA ILE A 657 -10.50 30.93 8.62
C ILE A 657 -11.54 31.78 9.30
N PHE A 658 -12.20 31.24 10.33
CA PHE A 658 -13.07 32.00 11.20
C PHE A 658 -12.28 32.52 12.39
N THR A 659 -12.52 33.77 12.76
CA THR A 659 -11.78 34.40 13.87
C THR A 659 -12.58 35.50 14.57
N ASP A 660 -12.38 35.66 15.88
CA ASP A 660 -12.89 36.79 16.65
C ASP A 660 -11.83 37.90 16.79
N GLY A 661 -10.68 37.78 16.13
CA GLY A 661 -9.52 38.64 16.20
C GLY A 661 -8.47 38.23 17.24
N SER A 662 -8.83 37.38 18.18
CA SER A 662 -7.94 36.83 19.23
C SER A 662 -7.79 35.30 19.09
N ASN A 663 -8.86 34.65 18.72
CA ASN A 663 -8.96 33.22 18.46
C ASN A 663 -9.23 32.96 16.98
N GLN A 664 -8.87 31.77 16.46
CA GLN A 664 -9.14 31.36 15.10
C GLN A 664 -9.51 29.87 15.03
N SER A 665 -10.23 29.48 13.98
CA SER A 665 -10.79 28.14 13.80
C SER A 665 -9.77 27.06 13.45
N ASN A 666 -8.54 27.43 13.10
CA ASN A 666 -7.43 26.54 12.77
C ASN A 666 -6.22 26.83 13.66
N GLY A 667 -5.25 25.94 13.69
CA GLY A 667 -3.98 26.15 14.38
C GLY A 667 -3.18 27.32 13.79
N ALA A 668 -2.31 27.94 14.58
CA ALA A 668 -1.42 28.98 14.09
C ALA A 668 -0.51 28.41 12.97
N MET A 669 -0.52 29.05 11.80
CA MET A 669 0.20 28.62 10.59
C MET A 669 -0.40 27.39 9.88
N GLU A 670 -1.57 26.94 10.27
CA GLU A 670 -2.30 25.89 9.54
C GLU A 670 -3.21 26.51 8.46
N PRO A 671 -3.44 25.83 7.34
CA PRO A 671 -4.35 26.32 6.30
C PRO A 671 -5.80 26.38 6.81
N GLY A 672 -6.59 27.27 6.23
CA GLY A 672 -8.02 27.37 6.49
C GLY A 672 -8.78 26.14 5.99
N ALA A 673 -10.03 26.01 6.44
CA ALA A 673 -10.92 24.96 5.96
C ALA A 673 -11.36 25.22 4.50
N ALA A 674 -11.49 24.15 3.69
CA ALA A 674 -12.05 24.27 2.34
C ALA A 674 -13.50 24.76 2.40
N VAL A 675 -13.84 25.71 1.54
CA VAL A 675 -15.21 26.25 1.45
C VAL A 675 -16.13 25.25 0.74
N ILE A 676 -17.22 24.94 1.40
CA ILE A 676 -18.32 24.13 0.84
C ILE A 676 -19.62 24.93 1.03
N ALA A 677 -20.37 25.10 -0.04
CA ALA A 677 -21.66 25.83 -0.01
C ALA A 677 -22.59 25.26 1.08
N ASP A 678 -23.25 26.15 1.79
CA ASP A 678 -24.23 25.86 2.86
C ASP A 678 -23.71 25.02 4.03
N LYS A 679 -22.39 24.78 4.12
CA LYS A 679 -21.77 24.04 5.21
C LYS A 679 -21.77 24.87 6.51
N ILE A 680 -22.04 24.18 7.61
CA ILE A 680 -21.86 24.69 8.98
C ILE A 680 -20.50 24.19 9.49
N TYR A 681 -19.64 25.10 9.87
CA TYR A 681 -18.31 24.82 10.42
C TYR A 681 -18.34 24.97 11.95
N GLU A 682 -17.59 24.12 12.61
CA GLU A 682 -17.40 24.12 14.07
C GLU A 682 -15.89 23.99 14.35
N VAL A 683 -15.41 24.52 15.46
CA VAL A 683 -14.05 24.25 15.95
C VAL A 683 -14.10 22.94 16.73
N GLU A 684 -13.26 21.97 16.37
CA GLU A 684 -13.14 20.70 17.06
C GLU A 684 -12.45 20.83 18.44
#